data_b5aa445c7ae6828a7775dd2e95b8976e
#
_entry.id   b5aa445c7ae6828a7775dd2e95b8976e
#
_cell.length_a   1.000
_cell.length_b   1.000
_cell.length_c   1.000
_cell.angle_alpha   90.00
_cell.angle_beta   90.00
_cell.angle_gamma   90.00
#
_symmetry.space_group_name_H-M   'P 1'
#
loop_
_entity.id
_entity.type
_entity.pdbx_description
1 polymer ?
#
loop_
_entity_poly.entity_id
_entity_poly.type
_entity_poly.pdbx_seq_one_letter_code
_entity_poly.pdbx_strand_id
1 'polypeptide(L)'
;MKYGLSRVVVCAVGLVLGGASSAQVFAPVGEDGRDARAVQGLVVEVETSALGRAVAGGAVTTLEDFPLTSTRSVDLSLERFTVTTDRTRFVVGSVDGADRAMDLDPSSITLLRGSVVGDAGSHVFLAFSDDLSTGTITLGATGERFGISSRGTDGRRLAPGRVSVFALTAPVGGLGDVPLCGVEDTPFDWPETDTRGTTGIERIKQIELAIETDWDLAVVFDSPEDEAAYITILYAAISDIYLRDVRTRLVLNFVRLWDTPNDLFNGPDPLRELRDEWLANMGFVERDAVQMLSGRRDIPWGGVAFGNSLCNPEGAYSFAGYTIGSFADPSTPSVFSRDIVIPAHELGHNAGAPHTHGVGIDTCNDGTTTPQRGTIMSYCGQTFSGGDANTDLRFHSVIVGLMRERALTNGCIANDDNGNGIDDAVDIADGTSSDVNGNGIPDEAEDCNGNGVLDDADIAAGTSLDLDGNGVPDECQPDCNNNDIPDTLDISSGADTDDNGNFVPDACESDCDSDGISDYAQIQADMTLDLDRNAILDGCQDCDNDGITDLAALDGAGDVWMASLEGSGLRRYLSVVGTFTVASDDAAILEGRDVLVTPDGRVLATSGLDARVAAFDFGGGFLGDLVASGAGGLSDPGAMVLMTDGTLLVASAGSNEVLRYDSINGDFLGAFVAAGAGGLVRPFGLAFGPGGDLFVTSDDGRVLRYSGTTGGFINEFVTLADNGGLTTPRTLLFLPSGDLLVASQGTDEVLQYDGADGAFIEEFTKIGSDANPLLEEPWGIRMGPDGLVYISRAHGNSHEQHEDNHLHLTNSRIYIFDPRNGYMIRSFVQGVDSGLEFATGFDFLPTTGVDCNRNLVPDSCDIARGTSLDDNNNGVPDECEGGGEPCIADFSKPFGVLDFFDVSAFLAAFSAQENAADLNGDGVFDFFDLQVFLNAFAAGCP
;
A
#
# COMPACT_ATOMS: atom_id res chain seq x y z
N MET A 1 13.11 -62.55 -17.51
CA MET A 1 12.40 -62.62 -16.25
C MET A 1 11.88 -61.20 -15.97
N LYS A 2 10.55 -61.06 -16.02
CA LYS A 2 9.86 -59.80 -15.84
C LYS A 2 9.74 -59.53 -14.32
N TYR A 3 10.03 -58.34 -13.88
CA TYR A 3 9.48 -57.81 -12.64
C TYR A 3 8.75 -56.50 -12.92
N GLY A 4 7.42 -56.57 -12.72
CA GLY A 4 6.54 -55.43 -12.76
C GLY A 4 6.58 -54.69 -11.43
N LEU A 5 6.57 -53.36 -11.49
CA LEU A 5 6.31 -52.49 -10.34
C LEU A 5 4.79 -52.26 -10.24
N SER A 6 4.22 -52.78 -9.14
CA SER A 6 2.83 -52.52 -8.76
C SER A 6 2.71 -51.16 -8.10
N ARG A 7 1.85 -50.32 -8.65
CA ARG A 7 1.31 -49.15 -7.95
C ARG A 7 0.49 -49.61 -6.77
N VAL A 8 0.82 -49.22 -5.58
CA VAL A 8 -0.02 -49.34 -4.39
C VAL A 8 -1.00 -48.18 -4.37
N VAL A 9 -2.23 -48.49 -4.70
CA VAL A 9 -3.37 -47.59 -4.41
C VAL A 9 -3.79 -47.88 -2.97
N VAL A 10 -3.59 -46.92 -2.08
CA VAL A 10 -4.14 -46.99 -0.73
C VAL A 10 -5.58 -46.51 -0.81
N CYS A 11 -6.53 -47.43 -0.85
CA CYS A 11 -7.92 -47.13 -0.56
C CYS A 11 -8.07 -47.01 0.95
N ALA A 12 -8.23 -45.81 1.46
CA ALA A 12 -8.79 -45.62 2.80
C ALA A 12 -10.31 -45.84 2.74
N VAL A 13 -10.78 -46.91 3.39
CA VAL A 13 -12.18 -47.12 3.65
C VAL A 13 -12.54 -46.28 4.87
N GLY A 14 -13.07 -45.09 4.64
CA GLY A 14 -13.68 -44.27 5.67
C GLY A 14 -15.16 -44.62 5.77
N LEU A 15 -15.61 -44.90 6.98
CA LEU A 15 -17.02 -45.11 7.35
C LEU A 15 -17.79 -43.79 7.04
N VAL A 16 -18.77 -43.89 6.16
CA VAL A 16 -19.75 -42.85 5.88
C VAL A 16 -20.69 -42.73 7.06
N LEU A 17 -20.51 -41.73 7.91
CA LEU A 17 -21.57 -41.09 8.67
C LEU A 17 -21.92 -39.81 7.92
N GLY A 18 -23.17 -39.68 7.50
CA GLY A 18 -23.64 -38.65 6.61
C GLY A 18 -23.50 -37.24 7.20
N GLY A 19 -22.45 -36.55 6.79
CA GLY A 19 -22.29 -35.11 6.83
C GLY A 19 -22.25 -34.65 5.39
N ALA A 20 -22.94 -33.57 5.06
CA ALA A 20 -22.87 -32.94 3.78
C ALA A 20 -21.39 -32.59 3.50
N SER A 21 -20.86 -32.93 2.33
CA SER A 21 -19.53 -32.51 1.93
C SER A 21 -19.52 -31.00 1.96
N SER A 22 -18.71 -30.40 2.83
CA SER A 22 -18.39 -28.96 2.76
C SER A 22 -17.81 -28.71 1.38
N ALA A 23 -18.49 -27.91 0.57
CA ALA A 23 -17.92 -27.44 -0.67
C ALA A 23 -16.69 -26.62 -0.28
N GLN A 24 -15.55 -26.88 -0.90
CA GLN A 24 -14.34 -26.11 -0.68
C GLN A 24 -14.64 -24.65 -1.04
N VAL A 25 -14.50 -23.74 -0.08
CA VAL A 25 -14.86 -22.32 -0.24
C VAL A 25 -13.72 -21.58 -0.94
N PHE A 26 -12.48 -21.95 -0.64
CA PHE A 26 -11.27 -21.36 -1.17
C PHE A 26 -10.43 -22.40 -1.91
N ALA A 27 -9.97 -22.08 -3.09
CA ALA A 27 -9.09 -22.94 -3.86
C ALA A 27 -7.97 -22.13 -4.50
N PRO A 28 -6.69 -22.49 -4.26
CA PRO A 28 -5.59 -21.89 -5.00
C PRO A 28 -5.78 -22.12 -6.51
N VAL A 29 -5.60 -21.07 -7.29
CA VAL A 29 -5.68 -21.16 -8.76
C VAL A 29 -4.31 -21.58 -9.25
N GLY A 30 -4.20 -22.77 -9.86
CA GLY A 30 -2.97 -23.18 -10.54
C GLY A 30 -2.65 -22.25 -11.73
N GLU A 31 -1.41 -22.23 -12.18
CA GLU A 31 -0.76 -21.29 -13.09
C GLU A 31 -1.39 -21.08 -14.49
N ASP A 32 -2.54 -21.64 -14.78
CA ASP A 32 -3.15 -21.67 -16.14
C ASP A 32 -4.01 -20.43 -16.46
N GLY A 33 -3.63 -19.22 -16.03
CA GLY A 33 -4.43 -18.04 -16.34
C GLY A 33 -3.61 -16.74 -16.44
N ARG A 34 -4.18 -15.76 -17.18
CA ARG A 34 -3.63 -14.41 -17.31
C ARG A 34 -3.42 -13.71 -15.95
N ASP A 35 -4.15 -14.16 -14.95
CA ASP A 35 -4.12 -13.60 -13.61
C ASP A 35 -2.87 -14.01 -12.80
N ALA A 36 -2.30 -15.19 -13.07
CA ALA A 36 -1.13 -15.70 -12.35
C ALA A 36 0.18 -14.94 -12.66
N ARG A 37 0.23 -14.17 -13.76
CA ARG A 37 1.40 -13.38 -14.14
C ARG A 37 1.40 -11.94 -13.61
N ALA A 38 0.28 -11.51 -13.05
CA ALA A 38 0.07 -10.13 -12.60
C ALA A 38 0.08 -10.00 -11.06
N VAL A 39 0.43 -11.03 -10.30
CA VAL A 39 0.26 -11.04 -8.85
C VAL A 39 1.54 -11.51 -8.17
N GLN A 40 2.16 -10.62 -7.39
CA GLN A 40 3.02 -11.02 -6.27
C GLN A 40 2.10 -11.61 -5.20
N GLY A 41 2.13 -12.91 -4.98
CA GLY A 41 1.27 -13.59 -4.03
C GLY A 41 0.43 -14.70 -4.68
N LEU A 42 -0.43 -15.26 -3.90
CA LEU A 42 -1.28 -16.38 -4.27
C LEU A 42 -2.61 -15.90 -4.84
N VAL A 43 -3.02 -16.40 -6.00
CA VAL A 43 -4.40 -16.18 -6.50
C VAL A 43 -5.30 -17.28 -5.97
N VAL A 44 -6.39 -16.87 -5.33
CA VAL A 44 -7.37 -17.77 -4.71
C VAL A 44 -8.72 -17.57 -5.38
N GLU A 45 -9.36 -18.66 -5.83
CA GLU A 45 -10.74 -18.65 -6.27
C GLU A 45 -11.68 -18.77 -5.08
N VAL A 46 -12.62 -17.84 -4.95
CA VAL A 46 -13.59 -17.78 -3.86
C VAL A 46 -14.96 -18.17 -4.40
N GLU A 47 -15.51 -19.28 -3.92
CA GLU A 47 -16.88 -19.68 -4.21
C GLU A 47 -17.85 -18.85 -3.37
N THR A 48 -18.18 -17.63 -3.80
CA THR A 48 -19.00 -16.65 -3.07
C THR A 48 -20.36 -17.24 -2.64
N SER A 49 -20.96 -18.09 -3.47
CA SER A 49 -22.21 -18.76 -3.14
C SER A 49 -22.06 -19.86 -2.05
N ALA A 50 -20.92 -20.52 -1.99
CA ALA A 50 -20.60 -21.47 -0.91
C ALA A 50 -20.27 -20.74 0.38
N LEU A 51 -19.47 -19.65 0.29
CA LEU A 51 -19.15 -18.77 1.39
C LEU A 51 -20.43 -18.20 2.02
N GLY A 52 -21.32 -17.61 1.21
CA GLY A 52 -22.58 -17.06 1.70
C GLY A 52 -23.47 -18.10 2.40
N ARG A 53 -23.45 -19.37 1.95
CA ARG A 53 -24.18 -20.45 2.66
C ARG A 53 -23.50 -20.87 3.95
N ALA A 54 -22.17 -20.89 3.99
CA ALA A 54 -21.42 -21.27 5.19
C ALA A 54 -21.65 -20.28 6.33
N VAL A 55 -21.74 -18.97 6.00
CA VAL A 55 -21.87 -17.90 7.00
C VAL A 55 -23.30 -17.36 7.15
N ALA A 56 -24.32 -18.00 6.56
CA ALA A 56 -25.72 -17.52 6.55
C ALA A 56 -26.42 -17.58 7.91
N GLY A 57 -25.86 -18.25 8.90
CA GLY A 57 -26.51 -18.52 10.18
C GLY A 57 -26.28 -17.50 11.27
N GLY A 58 -25.46 -16.45 11.04
CA GLY A 58 -25.10 -15.48 12.08
C GLY A 58 -24.23 -16.04 13.23
N ALA A 59 -23.97 -17.34 13.22
CA ALA A 59 -23.09 -17.99 14.19
C ALA A 59 -21.65 -17.97 13.69
N VAL A 60 -20.69 -17.96 14.61
CA VAL A 60 -19.27 -18.13 14.30
C VAL A 60 -19.08 -19.42 13.49
N THR A 61 -18.42 -19.31 12.37
CA THR A 61 -18.21 -20.40 11.41
C THR A 61 -16.73 -20.58 11.17
N THR A 62 -16.23 -21.82 11.30
CA THR A 62 -14.85 -22.13 10.92
C THR A 62 -14.80 -22.40 9.42
N LEU A 63 -13.95 -21.66 8.72
CA LEU A 63 -13.57 -21.90 7.33
C LEU A 63 -12.18 -22.55 7.33
N GLU A 64 -12.14 -23.81 6.94
CA GLU A 64 -10.91 -24.62 6.95
C GLU A 64 -10.04 -24.28 5.72
N ASP A 65 -8.71 -24.42 5.89
CA ASP A 65 -7.72 -24.37 4.82
C ASP A 65 -7.70 -23.06 4.01
N PHE A 66 -7.84 -21.89 4.64
CA PHE A 66 -7.62 -20.61 3.95
C PHE A 66 -6.15 -20.47 3.57
N PRO A 67 -5.81 -20.34 2.28
CA PRO A 67 -4.43 -20.32 1.84
C PRO A 67 -3.83 -18.91 2.04
N LEU A 68 -2.74 -18.81 2.81
CA LEU A 68 -1.94 -17.59 2.97
C LEU A 68 -0.81 -17.52 1.94
N THR A 69 -0.17 -18.67 1.69
CA THR A 69 0.88 -18.83 0.69
C THR A 69 0.63 -20.13 -0.10
N SER A 70 1.46 -20.44 -1.08
CA SER A 70 1.36 -21.70 -1.82
C SER A 70 1.57 -22.96 -0.94
N THR A 71 2.18 -22.79 0.25
CA THR A 71 2.54 -23.90 1.16
C THR A 71 1.92 -23.79 2.54
N ARG A 72 1.33 -22.64 2.88
CA ARG A 72 0.77 -22.37 4.21
C ARG A 72 -0.71 -22.03 4.11
N SER A 73 -1.53 -22.71 4.87
CA SER A 73 -2.95 -22.39 5.07
C SER A 73 -3.26 -22.27 6.56
N VAL A 74 -4.36 -21.59 6.87
CA VAL A 74 -4.88 -21.41 8.23
C VAL A 74 -6.37 -21.66 8.25
N ASP A 75 -6.89 -22.07 9.40
CA ASP A 75 -8.31 -22.15 9.63
C ASP A 75 -8.80 -20.82 10.23
N LEU A 76 -9.86 -20.26 9.67
CA LEU A 76 -10.43 -18.98 10.09
C LEU A 76 -11.72 -19.20 10.87
N SER A 77 -11.82 -18.62 12.05
CA SER A 77 -13.04 -18.57 12.86
C SER A 77 -13.70 -17.20 12.61
N LEU A 78 -14.79 -17.20 11.84
CA LEU A 78 -15.39 -15.97 11.30
C LEU A 78 -16.86 -15.85 11.65
N GLU A 79 -17.29 -14.64 11.91
CA GLU A 79 -18.71 -14.27 11.99
C GLU A 79 -19.07 -13.29 10.86
N ARG A 80 -20.30 -13.39 10.38
CA ARG A 80 -20.85 -12.40 9.46
C ARG A 80 -21.46 -11.24 10.24
N PHE A 81 -21.16 -10.02 9.80
CA PHE A 81 -21.71 -8.81 10.41
C PHE A 81 -22.16 -7.81 9.35
N THR A 82 -22.74 -6.69 9.75
CA THR A 82 -23.15 -5.60 8.87
C THR A 82 -22.90 -4.26 9.54
N VAL A 83 -22.71 -3.23 8.71
CA VAL A 83 -22.66 -1.82 9.12
C VAL A 83 -23.81 -1.03 8.50
N THR A 84 -24.75 -1.71 7.89
CA THR A 84 -25.94 -1.13 7.29
C THR A 84 -27.19 -1.79 7.84
N THR A 85 -28.28 -1.06 7.87
CA THR A 85 -29.62 -1.55 8.26
C THR A 85 -30.60 -1.33 7.11
N ASP A 86 -31.84 -1.75 7.25
CA ASP A 86 -32.91 -1.45 6.32
C ASP A 86 -33.29 0.05 6.30
N ARG A 87 -32.76 0.85 7.27
CA ARG A 87 -32.91 2.31 7.31
C ARG A 87 -31.79 3.02 6.54
N THR A 88 -30.68 2.37 6.23
CA THR A 88 -29.55 2.96 5.52
C THR A 88 -29.99 3.47 4.15
N ARG A 89 -29.61 4.70 3.81
CA ARG A 89 -29.95 5.34 2.53
C ARG A 89 -28.69 5.76 1.80
N PHE A 90 -28.61 5.36 0.55
CA PHE A 90 -27.60 5.81 -0.39
C PHE A 90 -28.23 6.78 -1.38
N VAL A 91 -27.60 7.94 -1.55
CA VAL A 91 -28.08 8.96 -2.47
C VAL A 91 -26.92 9.60 -3.24
N VAL A 92 -27.22 10.08 -4.43
CA VAL A 92 -26.29 10.94 -5.18
C VAL A 92 -26.78 12.38 -5.03
N GLY A 93 -25.89 13.24 -4.53
CA GLY A 93 -26.15 14.65 -4.25
C GLY A 93 -26.47 15.46 -5.51
N SER A 94 -27.20 16.55 -5.32
CA SER A 94 -27.53 17.48 -6.40
C SER A 94 -27.50 18.90 -5.88
N VAL A 95 -26.79 19.80 -6.57
CA VAL A 95 -26.72 21.24 -6.25
C VAL A 95 -28.05 21.96 -6.57
N ASP A 96 -28.71 21.56 -7.65
CA ASP A 96 -29.88 22.27 -8.19
C ASP A 96 -31.22 21.54 -7.95
N GLY A 97 -31.24 20.44 -7.22
CA GLY A 97 -32.44 19.61 -7.05
C GLY A 97 -32.43 18.76 -5.78
N ALA A 98 -33.39 17.85 -5.71
CA ALA A 98 -33.38 16.83 -4.66
C ALA A 98 -32.33 15.75 -4.99
N ASP A 99 -31.67 15.21 -3.95
CA ASP A 99 -30.77 14.10 -4.09
C ASP A 99 -31.47 12.89 -4.73
N ARG A 100 -30.74 12.16 -5.56
CA ARG A 100 -31.22 10.99 -6.29
C ARG A 100 -30.95 9.73 -5.46
N ALA A 101 -31.99 9.00 -5.10
CA ALA A 101 -31.81 7.71 -4.42
C ALA A 101 -31.08 6.71 -5.31
N MET A 102 -30.20 5.94 -4.71
CA MET A 102 -29.52 4.80 -5.33
C MET A 102 -30.24 3.50 -4.98
N ASP A 103 -30.17 2.53 -5.88
CA ASP A 103 -30.70 1.17 -5.68
C ASP A 103 -29.52 0.22 -5.42
N LEU A 104 -28.84 0.42 -4.29
CA LEU A 104 -27.80 -0.48 -3.81
C LEU A 104 -28.42 -1.47 -2.82
N ASP A 105 -28.16 -2.75 -3.03
CA ASP A 105 -28.47 -3.80 -2.06
C ASP A 105 -27.21 -4.12 -1.21
N PRO A 106 -27.09 -3.56 0.01
CA PRO A 106 -25.93 -3.83 0.86
C PRO A 106 -25.76 -5.30 1.25
N SER A 107 -26.83 -6.09 1.18
CA SER A 107 -26.78 -7.54 1.47
C SER A 107 -25.98 -8.33 0.44
N SER A 108 -25.71 -7.76 -0.73
CA SER A 108 -24.82 -8.31 -1.74
C SER A 108 -23.35 -8.32 -1.29
N ILE A 109 -22.98 -7.51 -0.29
CA ILE A 109 -21.64 -7.46 0.29
C ILE A 109 -21.59 -8.41 1.48
N THR A 110 -20.70 -9.39 1.45
CA THR A 110 -20.46 -10.30 2.58
C THR A 110 -19.30 -9.75 3.41
N LEU A 111 -19.60 -9.29 4.60
CA LEU A 111 -18.62 -8.78 5.57
C LEU A 111 -18.39 -9.83 6.64
N LEU A 112 -17.12 -10.16 6.90
CA LEU A 112 -16.68 -11.19 7.84
C LEU A 112 -15.58 -10.62 8.73
N ARG A 113 -15.61 -10.97 10.01
CA ARG A 113 -14.54 -10.65 10.97
C ARG A 113 -14.29 -11.85 11.87
N GLY A 114 -13.16 -11.89 12.52
CA GLY A 114 -12.81 -12.95 13.44
C GLY A 114 -11.32 -13.13 13.66
N SER A 115 -10.89 -14.36 13.83
CA SER A 115 -9.52 -14.72 14.18
C SER A 115 -9.04 -15.97 13.43
N VAL A 116 -7.75 -16.23 13.50
CA VAL A 116 -7.14 -17.47 13.07
C VAL A 116 -7.26 -18.49 14.20
N VAL A 117 -7.78 -19.68 13.89
CA VAL A 117 -7.99 -20.73 14.88
C VAL A 117 -6.68 -21.16 15.53
N GLY A 118 -6.60 -21.03 16.86
CA GLY A 118 -5.43 -21.43 17.64
C GLY A 118 -4.27 -20.41 17.63
N ASP A 119 -4.52 -19.21 17.07
CA ASP A 119 -3.54 -18.12 17.05
C ASP A 119 -4.10 -16.92 17.85
N ALA A 120 -3.77 -16.89 19.13
CA ALA A 120 -4.20 -15.82 20.04
C ALA A 120 -3.66 -14.46 19.58
N GLY A 121 -4.48 -13.40 19.69
CA GLY A 121 -4.12 -12.07 19.20
C GLY A 121 -4.21 -11.90 17.69
N SER A 122 -4.53 -12.95 16.92
CA SER A 122 -4.78 -12.82 15.49
C SER A 122 -6.08 -12.06 15.21
N HIS A 123 -6.11 -11.39 14.06
CA HIS A 123 -7.26 -10.61 13.62
C HIS A 123 -7.54 -10.81 12.14
N VAL A 124 -8.81 -11.00 11.78
CA VAL A 124 -9.24 -11.23 10.40
C VAL A 124 -10.40 -10.32 10.07
N PHE A 125 -10.25 -9.54 9.01
CA PHE A 125 -11.32 -8.80 8.36
C PHE A 125 -11.37 -9.15 6.88
N LEU A 126 -12.51 -9.60 6.37
CA LEU A 126 -12.71 -9.94 4.96
C LEU A 126 -14.02 -9.35 4.44
N ALA A 127 -13.97 -8.82 3.24
CA ALA A 127 -15.14 -8.31 2.52
C ALA A 127 -15.18 -8.86 1.10
N PHE A 128 -16.32 -9.41 0.70
CA PHE A 128 -16.53 -9.98 -0.62
C PHE A 128 -17.79 -9.41 -1.27
N SER A 129 -17.66 -8.90 -2.49
CA SER A 129 -18.75 -8.57 -3.39
C SER A 129 -18.45 -9.07 -4.79
N ASP A 130 -19.39 -8.91 -5.73
CA ASP A 130 -19.19 -9.34 -7.12
C ASP A 130 -18.06 -8.55 -7.80
N ASP A 131 -17.87 -7.28 -7.42
CA ASP A 131 -16.94 -6.35 -8.08
C ASP A 131 -15.74 -5.96 -7.20
N LEU A 132 -15.87 -6.00 -5.89
CA LEU A 132 -14.84 -5.58 -4.95
C LEU A 132 -14.69 -6.59 -3.82
N SER A 133 -13.49 -7.14 -3.70
CA SER A 133 -13.13 -7.98 -2.54
C SER A 133 -11.83 -7.46 -1.96
N THR A 134 -11.79 -7.30 -0.64
CA THR A 134 -10.63 -6.80 0.09
C THR A 134 -10.63 -7.34 1.51
N GLY A 135 -9.48 -7.29 2.18
CA GLY A 135 -9.40 -7.71 3.57
C GLY A 135 -7.99 -7.77 4.09
N THR A 136 -7.88 -8.04 5.38
CA THR A 136 -6.61 -8.18 6.09
C THR A 136 -6.66 -9.37 7.04
N ILE A 137 -5.54 -10.07 7.16
CA ILE A 137 -5.31 -11.11 8.17
C ILE A 137 -4.03 -10.72 8.90
N THR A 138 -4.10 -10.56 10.22
CA THR A 138 -2.94 -10.37 11.09
C THR A 138 -2.78 -11.60 11.94
N LEU A 139 -1.59 -12.19 11.94
CA LEU A 139 -1.26 -13.34 12.78
C LEU A 139 -0.80 -12.86 14.15
N GLY A 140 -1.38 -13.40 15.21
CA GLY A 140 -1.04 -13.00 16.58
C GLY A 140 0.35 -13.45 16.99
N ALA A 141 0.69 -14.71 16.70
CA ALA A 141 1.96 -15.30 17.10
C ALA A 141 3.19 -14.69 16.42
N THR A 142 3.06 -14.18 15.20
CA THR A 142 4.20 -13.67 14.40
C THR A 142 4.09 -12.21 14.04
N GLY A 143 2.92 -11.57 14.25
CA GLY A 143 2.66 -10.21 13.78
C GLY A 143 2.57 -10.08 12.25
N GLU A 144 2.78 -11.15 11.49
CA GLU A 144 2.68 -11.12 10.02
C GLU A 144 1.30 -10.64 9.57
N ARG A 145 1.29 -9.80 8.55
CA ARG A 145 0.05 -9.26 7.98
C ARG A 145 -0.09 -9.66 6.52
N PHE A 146 -1.28 -10.09 6.16
CA PHE A 146 -1.63 -10.44 4.79
C PHE A 146 -2.77 -9.56 4.30
N GLY A 147 -2.65 -9.06 3.07
CA GLY A 147 -3.71 -8.38 2.35
C GLY A 147 -4.45 -9.34 1.43
N ILE A 148 -5.73 -9.11 1.28
CA ILE A 148 -6.60 -9.78 0.31
C ILE A 148 -7.17 -8.71 -0.61
N SER A 149 -7.08 -8.90 -1.94
CA SER A 149 -7.57 -7.92 -2.90
C SER A 149 -8.14 -8.57 -4.15
N SER A 150 -9.19 -7.99 -4.70
CA SER A 150 -9.68 -8.35 -6.05
C SER A 150 -8.82 -7.75 -7.18
N ARG A 151 -7.67 -7.16 -6.83
CA ARG A 151 -6.70 -6.59 -7.78
C ARG A 151 -5.38 -7.33 -7.74
N GLY A 152 -4.64 -7.28 -8.84
CA GLY A 152 -3.25 -7.73 -8.92
C GLY A 152 -2.27 -6.59 -8.65
N THR A 153 -0.97 -6.90 -8.61
CA THR A 153 0.12 -5.91 -8.45
C THR A 153 0.18 -4.89 -9.58
N ASP A 154 -0.42 -5.20 -10.73
CA ASP A 154 -0.57 -4.27 -11.86
C ASP A 154 -1.80 -3.34 -11.73
N GLY A 155 -2.47 -3.35 -10.58
CA GLY A 155 -3.68 -2.56 -10.29
C GLY A 155 -4.93 -3.03 -11.05
N ARG A 156 -4.83 -4.04 -11.89
CA ARG A 156 -5.99 -4.54 -12.66
C ARG A 156 -6.85 -5.46 -11.82
N ARG A 157 -8.16 -5.40 -12.04
CA ARG A 157 -9.08 -6.35 -11.42
C ARG A 157 -8.80 -7.77 -11.92
N LEU A 158 -8.76 -8.72 -11.01
CA LEU A 158 -8.71 -10.15 -11.29
C LEU A 158 -10.06 -10.61 -11.87
N ALA A 159 -10.10 -11.83 -12.40
CA ALA A 159 -11.36 -12.40 -12.87
C ALA A 159 -12.39 -12.48 -11.71
N PRO A 160 -13.70 -12.30 -11.97
CA PRO A 160 -14.73 -12.38 -10.94
C PRO A 160 -14.61 -13.65 -10.10
N GLY A 161 -14.75 -13.51 -8.78
CA GLY A 161 -14.59 -14.60 -7.82
C GLY A 161 -13.14 -14.95 -7.49
N ARG A 162 -12.16 -14.14 -7.90
CA ARG A 162 -10.75 -14.35 -7.58
C ARG A 162 -10.20 -13.19 -6.75
N VAL A 163 -9.33 -13.55 -5.82
CA VAL A 163 -8.58 -12.59 -4.99
C VAL A 163 -7.10 -12.94 -5.00
N SER A 164 -6.26 -11.94 -4.89
CA SER A 164 -4.86 -12.09 -4.52
C SER A 164 -4.74 -12.13 -3.00
N VAL A 165 -3.92 -13.03 -2.48
CA VAL A 165 -3.47 -13.06 -1.09
C VAL A 165 -1.98 -12.79 -1.09
N PHE A 166 -1.53 -11.78 -0.38
CA PHE A 166 -0.14 -11.32 -0.40
C PHE A 166 0.29 -10.82 0.97
N ALA A 167 1.56 -10.99 1.30
CA ALA A 167 2.12 -10.45 2.53
C ALA A 167 2.14 -8.92 2.46
N LEU A 168 1.66 -8.27 3.52
CA LEU A 168 1.76 -6.83 3.69
C LEU A 168 3.15 -6.52 4.29
N THR A 169 4.18 -6.71 3.50
CA THR A 169 5.50 -6.15 3.80
C THR A 169 5.43 -4.65 3.56
N ALA A 170 5.78 -3.87 4.55
CA ALA A 170 5.58 -2.44 4.51
C ALA A 170 6.65 -1.72 3.70
N PRO A 171 6.38 -1.31 2.47
CA PRO A 171 7.19 -0.27 1.88
C PRO A 171 6.83 1.08 2.51
N VAL A 172 7.81 1.90 2.57
CA VAL A 172 7.92 3.19 3.23
C VAL A 172 6.96 4.22 2.62
N GLY A 173 5.92 4.68 3.31
CA GLY A 173 5.02 5.71 2.79
C GLY A 173 4.14 6.40 3.84
N GLY A 174 4.06 7.73 3.78
CA GLY A 174 3.18 8.58 4.55
C GLY A 174 2.76 9.82 3.78
N LEU A 175 1.91 10.67 4.35
CA LEU A 175 1.47 11.94 3.74
C LEU A 175 2.63 12.94 3.51
N GLY A 176 3.86 12.59 3.89
CA GLY A 176 5.00 13.51 3.86
C GLY A 176 4.82 14.62 4.88
N ASP A 177 5.11 15.87 4.45
CA ASP A 177 4.99 17.03 5.33
C ASP A 177 3.54 17.54 5.53
N VAL A 178 2.53 16.85 4.98
CA VAL A 178 1.12 17.18 5.25
C VAL A 178 0.73 16.63 6.61
N PRO A 179 0.35 17.47 7.58
CA PRO A 179 -0.10 16.99 8.89
C PRO A 179 -1.24 15.97 8.77
N LEU A 180 -1.19 14.87 9.51
CA LEU A 180 -2.25 13.85 9.52
C LEU A 180 -3.59 14.51 9.89
N CYS A 181 -3.55 15.37 10.89
CA CYS A 181 -4.73 15.98 11.45
C CYS A 181 -4.53 17.49 11.67
N GLY A 182 -5.58 18.26 11.42
CA GLY A 182 -5.63 19.71 11.67
C GLY A 182 -6.14 20.10 13.06
N VAL A 183 -6.34 19.14 13.97
CA VAL A 183 -6.77 19.40 15.35
C VAL A 183 -5.58 19.91 16.16
N GLU A 184 -5.71 21.09 16.78
CA GLU A 184 -4.68 21.62 17.66
C GLU A 184 -4.65 20.87 19.01
N ASP A 185 -3.45 20.51 19.46
CA ASP A 185 -3.24 19.93 20.78
C ASP A 185 -3.59 20.96 21.87
N THR A 186 -4.63 20.68 22.61
CA THR A 186 -4.93 21.44 23.83
C THR A 186 -4.34 20.68 25.03
N PRO A 187 -3.82 21.41 26.07
CA PRO A 187 -3.41 20.73 27.28
C PRO A 187 -4.51 19.82 27.80
N PHE A 188 -4.23 18.52 27.89
CA PHE A 188 -5.20 17.54 28.32
C PHE A 188 -5.22 17.48 29.86
N ASP A 189 -6.35 17.84 30.45
CA ASP A 189 -6.57 17.60 31.87
C ASP A 189 -6.99 16.13 32.05
N TRP A 190 -6.10 15.32 32.59
CA TRP A 190 -6.42 13.96 32.97
C TRP A 190 -7.66 13.94 33.85
N PRO A 191 -8.73 13.19 33.49
CA PRO A 191 -9.80 12.94 34.45
C PRO A 191 -9.16 12.32 35.70
N GLU A 192 -9.60 12.75 36.88
CA GLU A 192 -9.14 12.09 38.14
C GLU A 192 -9.53 10.61 37.96
N THR A 193 -8.55 9.76 37.76
CA THR A 193 -8.73 8.34 37.51
C THR A 193 -9.52 7.74 38.68
N ASP A 194 -10.81 7.55 38.46
CA ASP A 194 -11.60 6.72 39.35
C ASP A 194 -11.22 5.27 39.03
N THR A 195 -10.25 4.73 39.75
CA THR A 195 -9.83 3.34 39.68
C THR A 195 -10.89 2.36 40.20
N ARG A 196 -12.13 2.80 40.31
CA ARG A 196 -13.24 1.91 40.57
C ARG A 196 -13.60 1.24 39.25
N GLY A 197 -13.20 -0.01 39.09
CA GLY A 197 -13.72 -0.88 38.06
C GLY A 197 -15.25 -0.73 37.99
N THR A 198 -15.77 -0.46 36.83
CA THR A 198 -17.22 -0.42 36.60
C THR A 198 -17.76 -1.79 36.96
N THR A 199 -18.43 -1.90 38.13
CA THR A 199 -19.13 -3.11 38.51
C THR A 199 -20.43 -3.18 37.72
N GLY A 200 -20.36 -3.63 36.48
CA GLY A 200 -21.49 -3.82 35.58
C GLY A 200 -21.06 -4.36 34.22
N ILE A 201 -21.96 -5.06 33.56
CA ILE A 201 -21.76 -5.61 32.21
C ILE A 201 -21.38 -4.45 31.27
N GLU A 202 -20.27 -4.60 30.59
CA GLU A 202 -19.77 -3.60 29.63
C GLU A 202 -20.57 -3.71 28.32
N ARG A 203 -21.50 -2.77 28.12
CA ARG A 203 -22.42 -2.74 26.96
C ARG A 203 -21.69 -2.39 25.66
N ILE A 204 -22.11 -2.99 24.57
CA ILE A 204 -21.69 -2.59 23.23
C ILE A 204 -22.50 -1.36 22.81
N LYS A 205 -21.80 -0.30 22.45
CA LYS A 205 -22.38 0.95 21.95
C LYS A 205 -22.50 0.96 20.43
N GLN A 206 -23.46 1.76 19.93
CA GLN A 206 -23.66 1.97 18.50
C GLN A 206 -23.58 3.46 18.17
N ILE A 207 -22.73 3.83 17.23
CA ILE A 207 -22.67 5.18 16.64
C ILE A 207 -23.34 5.14 15.26
N GLU A 208 -24.38 5.94 15.08
CA GLU A 208 -25.04 6.13 13.80
C GLU A 208 -24.34 7.22 12.98
N LEU A 209 -23.78 6.82 11.82
CA LEU A 209 -23.00 7.70 10.96
C LEU A 209 -23.76 8.12 9.72
N ALA A 210 -23.57 9.40 9.36
CA ALA A 210 -23.84 9.89 8.02
C ALA A 210 -22.52 10.20 7.31
N ILE A 211 -22.37 9.71 6.09
CA ILE A 211 -21.17 9.88 5.27
C ILE A 211 -21.50 10.82 4.10
N GLU A 212 -20.63 11.79 3.90
CA GLU A 212 -20.59 12.66 2.73
C GLU A 212 -19.33 12.35 1.91
N THR A 213 -19.36 12.54 0.58
CA THR A 213 -18.15 12.47 -0.27
C THR A 213 -17.99 13.73 -1.11
N ASP A 214 -17.04 13.75 -2.02
CA ASP A 214 -16.83 14.77 -3.04
C ASP A 214 -16.57 14.15 -4.42
N TRP A 215 -16.51 14.99 -5.44
CA TRP A 215 -16.17 14.58 -6.79
C TRP A 215 -14.74 14.04 -6.90
N ASP A 216 -13.80 14.61 -6.13
CA ASP A 216 -12.40 14.18 -6.16
C ASP A 216 -12.22 12.73 -5.68
N LEU A 217 -13.11 12.24 -4.80
CA LEU A 217 -13.17 10.82 -4.45
C LEU A 217 -13.92 10.01 -5.52
N ALA A 218 -15.02 10.52 -6.03
CA ALA A 218 -15.87 9.79 -6.99
C ALA A 218 -15.12 9.39 -8.27
N VAL A 219 -14.15 10.21 -8.72
CA VAL A 219 -13.39 9.94 -9.96
C VAL A 219 -12.47 8.73 -9.90
N VAL A 220 -12.19 8.18 -8.70
CA VAL A 220 -11.38 6.96 -8.58
C VAL A 220 -12.20 5.68 -8.78
N PHE A 221 -13.52 5.79 -8.92
CA PHE A 221 -14.43 4.67 -9.10
C PHE A 221 -15.07 4.66 -10.48
N ASP A 222 -15.41 3.49 -10.98
CA ASP A 222 -16.07 3.32 -12.28
C ASP A 222 -17.55 3.76 -12.24
N SER A 223 -18.17 3.72 -11.05
CA SER A 223 -19.57 4.08 -10.84
C SER A 223 -19.85 4.53 -9.41
N PRO A 224 -20.93 5.28 -9.14
CA PRO A 224 -21.37 5.60 -7.79
C PRO A 224 -21.72 4.35 -6.96
N GLU A 225 -22.14 3.26 -7.59
CA GLU A 225 -22.43 1.98 -6.93
C GLU A 225 -21.14 1.35 -6.41
N ASP A 226 -20.02 1.43 -7.16
CA ASP A 226 -18.70 0.97 -6.72
C ASP A 226 -18.19 1.81 -5.54
N GLU A 227 -18.36 3.13 -5.59
CA GLU A 227 -18.02 4.04 -4.49
C GLU A 227 -18.82 3.71 -3.23
N ALA A 228 -20.14 3.52 -3.34
CA ALA A 228 -21.00 3.16 -2.22
C ALA A 228 -20.63 1.79 -1.61
N ALA A 229 -20.30 0.81 -2.45
CA ALA A 229 -19.81 -0.49 -2.01
C ALA A 229 -18.47 -0.34 -1.26
N TYR A 230 -17.55 0.44 -1.79
CA TYR A 230 -16.28 0.73 -1.15
C TYR A 230 -16.46 1.39 0.23
N ILE A 231 -17.30 2.41 0.33
CA ILE A 231 -17.60 3.09 1.60
C ILE A 231 -18.17 2.11 2.62
N THR A 232 -19.09 1.24 2.19
CA THR A 232 -19.67 0.21 3.07
C THR A 232 -18.57 -0.72 3.62
N ILE A 233 -17.65 -1.16 2.78
CA ILE A 233 -16.54 -2.02 3.16
C ILE A 233 -15.54 -1.28 4.06
N LEU A 234 -15.21 -0.03 3.74
CA LEU A 234 -14.29 0.80 4.53
C LEU A 234 -14.82 1.01 5.95
N TYR A 235 -16.08 1.39 6.09
CA TYR A 235 -16.66 1.58 7.43
C TYR A 235 -16.91 0.27 8.15
N ALA A 236 -17.03 -0.84 7.45
CA ALA A 236 -17.02 -2.17 8.08
C ALA A 236 -15.65 -2.46 8.71
N ALA A 237 -14.55 -2.18 8.02
CA ALA A 237 -13.20 -2.33 8.57
C ALA A 237 -12.96 -1.40 9.77
N ILE A 238 -13.41 -0.14 9.70
CA ILE A 238 -13.31 0.81 10.81
C ILE A 238 -14.20 0.38 11.98
N SER A 239 -15.43 -0.07 11.71
CA SER A 239 -16.35 -0.57 12.75
C SER A 239 -15.80 -1.78 13.48
N ASP A 240 -15.10 -2.66 12.78
CA ASP A 240 -14.45 -3.82 13.37
C ASP A 240 -13.36 -3.40 14.37
N ILE A 241 -12.53 -2.41 14.01
CA ILE A 241 -11.52 -1.82 14.91
C ILE A 241 -12.20 -1.18 16.13
N TYR A 242 -13.23 -0.37 15.92
CA TYR A 242 -13.95 0.30 17.00
C TYR A 242 -14.63 -0.71 17.94
N LEU A 243 -15.20 -1.79 17.40
CA LEU A 243 -15.82 -2.82 18.21
C LEU A 243 -14.77 -3.57 19.04
N ARG A 244 -13.67 -3.99 18.42
CA ARG A 244 -12.60 -4.71 19.10
C ARG A 244 -12.00 -3.88 20.23
N ASP A 245 -11.62 -2.62 19.95
CA ASP A 245 -10.86 -1.79 20.88
C ASP A 245 -11.77 -1.01 21.83
N VAL A 246 -12.83 -0.39 21.31
CA VAL A 246 -13.68 0.57 22.05
C VAL A 246 -15.03 -0.02 22.44
N ARG A 247 -15.34 -1.29 22.06
CA ARG A 247 -16.65 -1.92 22.21
C ARG A 247 -17.79 -1.05 21.66
N THR A 248 -17.54 -0.47 20.49
CA THR A 248 -18.48 0.44 19.84
C THR A 248 -18.62 0.06 18.36
N ARG A 249 -19.84 -0.16 17.92
CA ARG A 249 -20.16 -0.42 16.51
C ARG A 249 -20.42 0.88 15.77
N LEU A 250 -20.07 0.90 14.49
CA LEU A 250 -20.45 1.97 13.57
C LEU A 250 -21.51 1.46 12.63
N VAL A 251 -22.58 2.22 12.48
CA VAL A 251 -23.70 1.90 11.58
C VAL A 251 -23.92 3.06 10.63
N LEU A 252 -24.00 2.80 9.34
CA LEU A 252 -24.24 3.79 8.31
C LEU A 252 -25.76 4.04 8.19
N ASN A 253 -26.21 5.23 8.55
CA ASN A 253 -27.62 5.64 8.37
C ASN A 253 -27.85 6.33 7.04
N PHE A 254 -26.83 7.08 6.58
CA PHE A 254 -26.97 7.87 5.36
C PHE A 254 -25.61 8.01 4.65
N VAL A 255 -25.60 7.78 3.34
CA VAL A 255 -24.39 7.95 2.50
C VAL A 255 -24.76 8.82 1.31
N ARG A 256 -24.10 9.97 1.17
CA ARG A 256 -24.32 10.94 0.09
C ARG A 256 -23.07 11.06 -0.76
N LEU A 257 -23.19 10.70 -2.02
CA LEU A 257 -22.12 10.69 -3.01
C LEU A 257 -22.30 11.84 -4.01
N TRP A 258 -21.23 12.18 -4.72
CA TRP A 258 -21.28 13.17 -5.79
C TRP A 258 -20.72 12.59 -7.08
N ASP A 259 -21.51 12.66 -8.16
CA ASP A 259 -21.15 12.13 -9.49
C ASP A 259 -20.83 13.25 -10.50
N THR A 260 -20.64 14.48 -10.03
CA THR A 260 -20.31 15.65 -10.85
C THR A 260 -19.32 16.59 -10.17
N PRO A 261 -18.47 17.30 -10.93
CA PRO A 261 -17.45 18.20 -10.38
C PRO A 261 -18.01 19.51 -9.77
N ASN A 262 -19.32 19.64 -9.71
CA ASN A 262 -19.96 20.80 -9.08
C ASN A 262 -20.55 20.41 -7.72
N ASP A 263 -19.80 19.69 -6.91
CA ASP A 263 -20.15 19.46 -5.51
C ASP A 263 -20.06 20.75 -4.67
N LEU A 264 -20.38 20.66 -3.38
CA LEU A 264 -20.50 21.81 -2.49
C LEU A 264 -19.24 22.10 -1.69
N PHE A 265 -18.16 21.30 -1.85
CA PHE A 265 -17.03 21.19 -0.91
C PHE A 265 -15.69 21.61 -1.50
N ASN A 266 -15.70 22.63 -2.36
CA ASN A 266 -14.49 23.10 -3.09
C ASN A 266 -13.77 24.29 -2.41
N GLY A 267 -14.18 24.69 -1.22
CA GLY A 267 -13.58 25.82 -0.51
C GLY A 267 -12.38 25.42 0.37
N PRO A 268 -11.76 26.39 1.03
CA PRO A 268 -10.53 26.17 1.81
C PRO A 268 -10.75 25.55 3.19
N ASP A 269 -11.99 25.42 3.65
CA ASP A 269 -12.34 24.89 4.98
C ASP A 269 -13.48 23.85 4.85
N PRO A 270 -13.15 22.67 4.29
CA PRO A 270 -14.17 21.66 3.99
C PRO A 270 -14.92 21.16 5.22
N LEU A 271 -14.31 21.14 6.40
CA LEU A 271 -15.02 20.76 7.63
C LEU A 271 -16.16 21.72 7.98
N ARG A 272 -15.93 23.04 7.84
CA ARG A 272 -17.00 24.02 8.08
C ARG A 272 -18.01 24.05 6.97
N GLU A 273 -17.60 23.86 5.74
CA GLU A 273 -18.51 23.75 4.59
C GLU A 273 -19.45 22.55 4.76
N LEU A 274 -18.90 21.39 5.14
CA LEU A 274 -19.67 20.20 5.50
C LEU A 274 -20.71 20.51 6.61
N ARG A 275 -20.25 21.07 7.72
CA ARG A 275 -21.12 21.41 8.84
C ARG A 275 -22.25 22.37 8.41
N ASP A 276 -21.90 23.44 7.70
CA ASP A 276 -22.87 24.48 7.34
C ASP A 276 -23.91 23.96 6.35
N GLU A 277 -23.52 23.10 5.39
CA GLU A 277 -24.44 22.39 4.50
C GLU A 277 -25.40 21.48 5.28
N TRP A 278 -24.84 20.65 6.16
CA TRP A 278 -25.66 19.69 6.92
C TRP A 278 -26.60 20.35 7.90
N LEU A 279 -26.17 21.43 8.54
CA LEU A 279 -27.07 22.23 9.41
C LEU A 279 -28.20 22.92 8.62
N ALA A 280 -27.90 23.40 7.42
CA ALA A 280 -28.87 24.12 6.61
C ALA A 280 -29.87 23.19 5.92
N ASN A 281 -29.41 22.06 5.38
CA ASN A 281 -30.13 21.27 4.41
C ASN A 281 -30.39 19.82 4.82
N MET A 282 -29.58 19.23 5.73
CA MET A 282 -29.60 17.80 6.06
C MET A 282 -30.09 17.51 7.49
N GLY A 283 -30.73 18.46 8.16
CA GLY A 283 -31.24 18.31 9.53
C GLY A 283 -32.31 17.23 9.73
N PHE A 284 -32.83 16.65 8.65
CA PHE A 284 -33.80 15.55 8.68
C PHE A 284 -33.14 14.15 8.78
N VAL A 285 -31.81 14.06 8.63
CA VAL A 285 -31.06 12.80 8.75
C VAL A 285 -30.72 12.57 10.22
N GLU A 286 -31.21 11.46 10.77
CA GLU A 286 -30.86 10.99 12.12
C GLU A 286 -29.43 10.48 12.10
N ARG A 287 -28.61 10.93 13.07
CA ARG A 287 -27.19 10.61 13.14
C ARG A 287 -26.56 11.04 14.46
N ASP A 288 -25.48 10.38 14.85
CA ASP A 288 -24.62 10.80 15.97
C ASP A 288 -23.42 11.62 15.50
N ALA A 289 -22.95 11.37 14.25
CA ALA A 289 -21.91 12.17 13.61
C ALA A 289 -22.03 12.18 12.09
N VAL A 290 -21.39 13.18 11.46
CA VAL A 290 -21.19 13.28 10.02
C VAL A 290 -19.70 13.22 9.74
N GLN A 291 -19.30 12.33 8.85
CA GLN A 291 -17.92 12.28 8.37
C GLN A 291 -17.89 12.45 6.85
N MET A 292 -17.00 13.29 6.37
CA MET A 292 -16.74 13.45 4.95
C MET A 292 -15.49 12.68 4.56
N LEU A 293 -15.58 11.88 3.50
CA LEU A 293 -14.47 11.28 2.79
C LEU A 293 -14.20 12.08 1.53
N SER A 294 -12.95 12.50 1.35
CA SER A 294 -12.57 13.38 0.24
C SER A 294 -11.36 12.88 -0.49
N GLY A 295 -11.42 12.93 -1.83
CA GLY A 295 -10.29 12.69 -2.70
C GLY A 295 -9.31 13.87 -2.78
N ARG A 296 -9.63 15.04 -2.21
CA ARG A 296 -8.85 16.28 -2.32
C ARG A 296 -7.43 16.16 -1.78
N ARG A 297 -6.49 16.81 -2.49
CA ARG A 297 -5.06 16.89 -2.15
C ARG A 297 -4.60 18.33 -1.91
N ASP A 298 -5.45 19.31 -2.17
CA ASP A 298 -5.20 20.75 -2.04
C ASP A 298 -5.49 21.32 -0.64
N ILE A 299 -5.56 20.44 0.36
CA ILE A 299 -5.84 20.77 1.76
C ILE A 299 -4.58 20.58 2.62
N PRO A 300 -4.39 21.40 3.66
CA PRO A 300 -3.12 21.44 4.41
C PRO A 300 -2.92 20.30 5.43
N TRP A 301 -3.86 19.36 5.53
CA TRP A 301 -3.85 18.25 6.49
C TRP A 301 -4.61 17.03 5.92
N GLY A 302 -4.30 15.84 6.42
CA GLY A 302 -4.94 14.59 6.04
C GLY A 302 -6.39 14.52 6.48
N GLY A 303 -6.69 15.02 7.69
CA GLY A 303 -8.04 15.11 8.22
C GLY A 303 -8.18 16.22 9.24
N VAL A 304 -9.41 16.45 9.70
CA VAL A 304 -9.73 17.38 10.79
C VAL A 304 -11.10 17.07 11.38
N ALA A 305 -11.25 17.22 12.68
CA ALA A 305 -12.52 16.99 13.37
C ALA A 305 -12.79 18.03 14.48
N PHE A 306 -14.05 18.15 14.90
CA PHE A 306 -14.38 18.79 16.15
C PHE A 306 -14.28 17.78 17.30
N GLY A 307 -13.39 18.03 18.26
CA GLY A 307 -13.15 17.09 19.35
C GLY A 307 -14.30 16.97 20.35
N ASN A 308 -14.49 15.74 20.90
CA ASN A 308 -15.48 15.41 21.92
C ASN A 308 -16.89 15.92 21.60
N SER A 309 -17.39 15.59 20.45
CA SER A 309 -18.57 16.24 19.87
C SER A 309 -19.69 15.29 19.44
N LEU A 310 -19.55 13.98 19.66
CA LEU A 310 -20.58 13.01 19.31
C LEU A 310 -21.95 13.45 19.80
N CYS A 311 -22.97 13.28 18.96
CA CYS A 311 -24.35 13.68 19.17
C CYS A 311 -24.62 15.20 19.30
N ASN A 312 -23.58 16.02 19.11
CA ASN A 312 -23.78 17.47 19.05
C ASN A 312 -24.13 17.88 17.62
N PRO A 313 -25.37 18.30 17.33
CA PRO A 313 -25.76 18.63 15.95
C PRO A 313 -24.92 19.75 15.31
N GLU A 314 -24.29 20.62 16.12
CA GLU A 314 -23.46 21.72 15.65
C GLU A 314 -21.95 21.38 15.60
N GLY A 315 -21.53 20.24 16.19
CA GLY A 315 -20.13 19.89 16.40
C GLY A 315 -19.72 18.48 16.00
N ALA A 316 -20.65 17.54 15.78
CA ALA A 316 -20.31 16.16 15.45
C ALA A 316 -19.99 16.01 13.96
N TYR A 317 -18.89 16.65 13.56
CA TYR A 317 -18.40 16.62 12.16
C TYR A 317 -16.92 16.31 12.13
N SER A 318 -16.55 15.51 11.14
CA SER A 318 -15.15 15.21 10.79
C SER A 318 -14.97 15.14 9.28
N PHE A 319 -13.75 15.38 8.86
CA PHE A 319 -13.34 15.36 7.46
C PHE A 319 -12.07 14.51 7.34
N ALA A 320 -12.07 13.57 6.41
CA ALA A 320 -10.94 12.72 6.05
C ALA A 320 -10.61 12.93 4.57
N GLY A 321 -9.51 13.63 4.31
CA GLY A 321 -8.99 13.88 2.97
C GLY A 321 -7.97 12.83 2.54
N TYR A 322 -7.39 13.04 1.35
CA TYR A 322 -6.38 12.15 0.79
C TYR A 322 -6.84 10.69 0.65
N THR A 323 -8.15 10.45 0.63
CA THR A 323 -8.73 9.13 0.39
C THR A 323 -8.40 8.67 -1.03
N ILE A 324 -7.90 7.44 -1.18
CA ILE A 324 -7.43 6.89 -2.46
C ILE A 324 -8.40 5.87 -3.07
N GLY A 325 -9.46 5.50 -2.36
CA GLY A 325 -10.48 4.55 -2.82
C GLY A 325 -10.03 3.09 -2.78
N SER A 326 -9.02 2.77 -1.95
CA SER A 326 -8.57 1.40 -1.76
C SER A 326 -7.79 1.23 -0.45
N PHE A 327 -7.87 0.05 0.13
CA PHE A 327 -6.97 -0.42 1.18
C PHE A 327 -6.63 -1.88 0.94
N ALA A 328 -5.51 -2.37 1.48
CA ALA A 328 -4.96 -3.69 1.19
C ALA A 328 -4.84 -3.97 -0.32
N ASP A 329 -4.38 -2.98 -1.09
CA ASP A 329 -4.20 -3.09 -2.54
C ASP A 329 -2.74 -3.45 -2.85
N PRO A 330 -2.47 -4.59 -3.51
CA PRO A 330 -1.11 -5.03 -3.81
C PRO A 330 -0.37 -4.12 -4.78
N SER A 331 -1.07 -3.26 -5.52
CA SER A 331 -0.45 -2.28 -6.42
C SER A 331 -0.02 -1.00 -5.71
N THR A 332 -0.46 -0.78 -4.47
CA THR A 332 -0.09 0.37 -3.64
C THR A 332 0.19 -0.04 -2.19
N PRO A 333 1.12 -0.95 -1.96
CA PRO A 333 1.34 -1.51 -0.62
C PRO A 333 1.80 -0.46 0.42
N SER A 334 2.43 0.64 -0.02
CA SER A 334 2.93 1.71 0.86
C SER A 334 1.85 2.56 1.55
N VAL A 335 0.61 2.50 1.07
CA VAL A 335 -0.51 3.28 1.62
C VAL A 335 -1.72 2.41 1.94
N PHE A 336 -1.47 1.13 2.20
CA PHE A 336 -2.53 0.12 2.34
C PHE A 336 -3.55 0.41 3.45
N SER A 337 -3.18 1.18 4.47
CA SER A 337 -4.03 1.47 5.63
C SER A 337 -4.54 2.91 5.68
N ARG A 338 -4.10 3.81 4.78
CA ARG A 338 -4.43 5.25 4.83
C ARG A 338 -5.93 5.52 4.93
N ASP A 339 -6.70 4.89 4.05
CA ASP A 339 -8.14 5.10 4.00
C ASP A 339 -8.87 4.57 5.24
N ILE A 340 -8.22 3.72 6.04
CA ILE A 340 -8.73 3.28 7.35
C ILE A 340 -8.27 4.23 8.45
N VAL A 341 -6.97 4.57 8.48
CA VAL A 341 -6.36 5.34 9.58
C VAL A 341 -6.96 6.74 9.69
N ILE A 342 -7.03 7.50 8.59
CA ILE A 342 -7.48 8.90 8.66
C ILE A 342 -8.93 9.00 9.13
N PRO A 343 -9.92 8.32 8.51
CA PRO A 343 -11.29 8.42 9.00
C PRO A 343 -11.47 7.88 10.42
N ALA A 344 -10.78 6.79 10.79
CA ALA A 344 -10.83 6.25 12.15
C ALA A 344 -10.26 7.24 13.17
N HIS A 345 -9.17 7.93 12.84
CA HIS A 345 -8.54 8.98 13.64
C HIS A 345 -9.48 10.16 13.88
N GLU A 346 -10.04 10.71 12.81
CA GLU A 346 -10.90 11.89 12.90
C GLU A 346 -12.23 11.59 13.63
N LEU A 347 -12.80 10.41 13.42
CA LEU A 347 -13.94 9.95 14.20
C LEU A 347 -13.56 9.72 15.68
N GLY A 348 -12.33 9.28 15.94
CA GLY A 348 -11.76 9.19 17.29
C GLY A 348 -11.79 10.53 18.02
N HIS A 349 -11.45 11.63 17.34
CA HIS A 349 -11.59 12.97 17.92
C HIS A 349 -13.04 13.32 18.24
N ASN A 350 -14.00 13.00 17.37
CA ASN A 350 -15.42 13.20 17.68
C ASN A 350 -15.81 12.40 18.94
N ALA A 351 -15.28 11.18 19.11
CA ALA A 351 -15.47 10.35 20.29
C ALA A 351 -14.65 10.82 21.50
N GLY A 352 -13.85 11.88 21.36
CA GLY A 352 -13.12 12.52 22.43
C GLY A 352 -11.70 11.99 22.66
N ALA A 353 -11.14 11.23 21.73
CA ALA A 353 -9.74 10.83 21.76
C ALA A 353 -8.82 12.04 21.56
N PRO A 354 -7.80 12.24 22.38
CA PRO A 354 -6.67 13.13 22.12
C PRO A 354 -5.62 12.42 21.26
N HIS A 355 -4.65 13.18 20.72
CA HIS A 355 -3.46 12.58 20.13
C HIS A 355 -2.60 11.87 21.18
N THR A 356 -1.97 10.78 20.83
CA THR A 356 -1.14 9.96 21.74
C THR A 356 0.06 10.73 22.29
N HIS A 357 0.75 11.52 21.44
CA HIS A 357 1.85 12.38 21.89
C HIS A 357 1.38 13.49 22.84
N GLY A 358 0.18 14.03 22.67
CA GLY A 358 -0.41 15.04 23.53
C GLY A 358 -0.68 14.56 24.96
N VAL A 359 -0.77 13.24 25.16
CA VAL A 359 -0.95 12.60 26.47
C VAL A 359 0.27 11.79 26.91
N GLY A 360 1.39 11.88 26.19
CA GLY A 360 2.67 11.32 26.59
C GLY A 360 2.78 9.81 26.39
N ILE A 361 1.97 9.23 25.49
CA ILE A 361 2.03 7.81 25.12
C ILE A 361 3.22 7.57 24.18
N ASP A 362 3.41 8.47 23.20
CA ASP A 362 4.55 8.44 22.29
C ASP A 362 5.22 9.82 22.21
N THR A 363 6.35 9.92 21.51
CA THR A 363 7.13 11.14 21.33
C THR A 363 7.17 11.61 19.90
N CYS A 364 6.27 11.13 19.06
CA CYS A 364 6.32 11.30 17.62
C CYS A 364 6.12 12.75 17.11
N ASN A 365 5.75 13.68 17.96
CA ASN A 365 5.61 15.10 17.62
C ASN A 365 6.49 16.03 18.47
N ASP A 366 7.42 15.51 19.26
CA ASP A 366 8.25 16.30 20.20
C ASP A 366 9.68 16.57 19.71
N GLY A 367 9.98 16.17 18.46
CA GLY A 367 11.30 16.32 17.83
C GLY A 367 12.27 15.20 18.21
N THR A 368 11.81 14.07 18.72
CA THR A 368 12.65 12.87 18.90
C THR A 368 13.23 12.41 17.57
N THR A 369 14.42 11.84 17.60
CA THR A 369 15.09 11.27 16.42
C THR A 369 14.97 9.74 16.38
N THR A 370 14.47 9.12 17.46
CA THR A 370 14.25 7.67 17.47
C THR A 370 12.92 7.37 16.83
N PRO A 371 12.89 6.62 15.72
CA PRO A 371 11.65 6.20 15.09
C PRO A 371 10.81 5.35 16.05
N GLN A 372 9.51 5.59 16.08
CA GLN A 372 8.54 4.86 16.90
C GLN A 372 7.37 4.43 16.05
N ARG A 373 6.78 3.29 16.38
CA ARG A 373 5.53 2.81 15.79
C ARG A 373 4.36 3.33 16.64
N GLY A 374 3.32 3.80 15.98
CA GLY A 374 2.17 4.40 16.65
C GLY A 374 0.88 3.63 16.41
N THR A 375 -0.18 4.12 17.03
CA THR A 375 -1.55 3.64 16.87
C THR A 375 -2.39 4.70 16.15
N ILE A 376 -3.68 4.47 15.94
CA ILE A 376 -4.54 5.33 15.11
C ILE A 376 -4.47 6.82 15.53
N MET A 377 -4.37 7.14 16.82
CA MET A 377 -4.29 8.53 17.28
C MET A 377 -2.86 9.10 17.33
N SER A 378 -1.87 8.40 16.76
CA SER A 378 -0.46 8.78 16.74
C SER A 378 -0.05 9.53 15.47
N TYR A 379 0.98 10.36 15.59
CA TYR A 379 1.65 11.00 14.45
C TYR A 379 2.91 10.25 14.01
N CYS A 380 3.18 9.05 14.54
CA CYS A 380 4.36 8.28 14.20
C CYS A 380 4.44 7.94 12.70
N GLY A 381 3.30 7.73 12.07
CA GLY A 381 3.20 7.56 10.61
C GLY A 381 3.62 8.78 9.78
N GLN A 382 3.78 9.96 10.40
CA GLN A 382 4.20 11.19 9.71
C GLN A 382 5.60 11.64 10.09
N THR A 383 5.93 11.52 11.37
CA THR A 383 7.17 12.08 11.95
C THR A 383 8.39 11.34 11.44
N PHE A 384 8.24 10.05 11.14
CA PHE A 384 9.33 9.19 10.68
C PHE A 384 9.08 8.67 9.27
N SER A 385 10.15 8.41 8.55
CA SER A 385 10.09 7.69 7.30
C SER A 385 9.39 6.34 7.55
N GLY A 386 8.32 6.07 6.81
CA GLY A 386 7.54 4.85 6.96
C GLY A 386 6.05 5.01 6.82
N GLY A 387 5.59 6.22 6.94
CA GLY A 387 4.22 6.55 6.65
C GLY A 387 3.19 5.73 7.41
N ASP A 388 2.12 5.39 6.73
CA ASP A 388 0.97 4.68 7.30
C ASP A 388 1.33 3.28 7.81
N ALA A 389 2.43 2.70 7.34
CA ALA A 389 2.96 1.43 7.83
C ALA A 389 3.46 1.50 9.30
N ASN A 390 3.80 2.69 9.77
CA ASN A 390 4.16 2.94 11.17
C ASN A 390 2.94 3.08 12.09
N THR A 391 1.75 2.87 11.58
CA THR A 391 0.53 2.98 12.35
C THR A 391 -0.15 1.62 12.42
N ASP A 392 -0.32 1.11 13.63
CA ASP A 392 -1.13 -0.06 13.85
C ASP A 392 -2.61 0.28 13.76
N LEU A 393 -3.37 -0.59 13.15
CA LEU A 393 -4.82 -0.44 13.00
C LEU A 393 -5.53 -0.77 14.33
N ARG A 394 -5.16 -0.04 15.38
CA ARG A 394 -5.76 -0.12 16.71
C ARG A 394 -5.64 1.20 17.46
N PHE A 395 -6.46 1.36 18.48
CA PHE A 395 -6.29 2.44 19.45
C PHE A 395 -5.42 1.96 20.63
N HIS A 396 -4.59 2.85 21.16
CA HIS A 396 -3.84 2.58 22.38
C HIS A 396 -4.78 2.43 23.59
N SER A 397 -4.49 1.53 24.52
CA SER A 397 -5.35 1.22 25.68
C SER A 397 -5.78 2.45 26.50
N VAL A 398 -4.87 3.40 26.73
CA VAL A 398 -5.17 4.67 27.40
C VAL A 398 -6.21 5.48 26.62
N ILE A 399 -6.07 5.57 25.30
CA ILE A 399 -7.03 6.26 24.42
C ILE A 399 -8.38 5.55 24.44
N VAL A 400 -8.37 4.23 24.41
CA VAL A 400 -9.56 3.39 24.52
C VAL A 400 -10.31 3.69 25.82
N GLY A 401 -9.62 3.76 26.96
CA GLY A 401 -10.23 4.11 28.24
C GLY A 401 -10.95 5.45 28.18
N LEU A 402 -10.33 6.46 27.60
CA LEU A 402 -10.92 7.80 27.44
C LEU A 402 -12.15 7.81 26.52
N MET A 403 -12.09 7.11 25.40
CA MET A 403 -13.22 7.00 24.45
C MET A 403 -14.39 6.26 25.09
N ARG A 404 -14.15 5.15 25.79
CA ARG A 404 -15.18 4.35 26.46
C ARG A 404 -15.87 5.14 27.55
N GLU A 405 -15.11 5.84 28.40
CA GLU A 405 -15.69 6.70 29.44
C GLU A 405 -16.64 7.73 28.84
N ARG A 406 -16.26 8.37 27.73
CA ARG A 406 -17.05 9.41 27.07
C ARG A 406 -18.26 8.84 26.32
N ALA A 407 -18.08 7.72 25.60
CA ALA A 407 -19.19 7.02 24.94
C ALA A 407 -20.23 6.52 25.96
N LEU A 408 -19.79 5.93 27.08
CA LEU A 408 -20.69 5.42 28.11
C LEU A 408 -21.49 6.54 28.81
N THR A 409 -20.90 7.73 28.96
CA THR A 409 -21.57 8.86 29.60
C THR A 409 -22.47 9.64 28.67
N ASN A 410 -22.36 9.44 27.35
CA ASN A 410 -23.16 10.15 26.37
C ASN A 410 -24.51 9.43 26.15
N GLY A 411 -25.57 9.92 26.79
CA GLY A 411 -26.89 9.26 26.80
C GLY A 411 -27.65 9.29 25.46
N CYS A 412 -27.03 9.77 24.37
CA CYS A 412 -27.62 9.73 23.03
C CYS A 412 -27.15 8.51 22.21
N ILE A 413 -26.04 7.89 22.59
CA ILE A 413 -25.49 6.73 21.86
C ILE A 413 -26.27 5.49 22.31
N ALA A 414 -26.82 4.76 21.37
CA ALA A 414 -27.57 3.53 21.58
C ALA A 414 -26.69 2.36 22.10
N ASN A 415 -27.34 1.31 22.63
CA ASN A 415 -26.69 0.03 22.86
C ASN A 415 -27.16 -0.93 21.74
N ASP A 416 -26.27 -1.79 21.31
CA ASP A 416 -26.54 -2.84 20.30
C ASP A 416 -25.69 -4.07 20.65
N ASP A 417 -26.06 -4.74 21.76
CA ASP A 417 -25.29 -5.86 22.27
C ASP A 417 -25.43 -7.12 21.40
N ASN A 418 -26.58 -7.30 20.74
CA ASN A 418 -26.80 -8.43 19.83
C ASN A 418 -26.30 -8.18 18.39
N GLY A 419 -25.88 -6.98 18.05
CA GLY A 419 -25.24 -6.64 16.79
C GLY A 419 -26.11 -6.60 15.57
N ASN A 420 -27.38 -6.39 15.75
CA ASN A 420 -28.34 -6.35 14.64
C ASN A 420 -28.50 -4.93 14.03
N GLY A 421 -27.86 -3.91 14.62
CA GLY A 421 -27.90 -2.51 14.19
C GLY A 421 -29.13 -1.75 14.67
N ILE A 422 -29.86 -2.29 15.62
CA ILE A 422 -31.04 -1.67 16.26
C ILE A 422 -30.75 -1.50 17.75
N ASP A 423 -31.17 -0.38 18.34
CA ASP A 423 -31.04 -0.15 19.79
C ASP A 423 -31.72 -1.29 20.57
N ASP A 424 -31.05 -1.93 21.50
CA ASP A 424 -31.57 -3.02 22.34
C ASP A 424 -32.87 -2.68 23.02
N ALA A 425 -33.03 -1.43 23.48
CA ALA A 425 -34.27 -0.99 24.09
C ALA A 425 -35.45 -0.98 23.11
N VAL A 426 -35.20 -0.77 21.82
CA VAL A 426 -36.21 -0.86 20.75
C VAL A 426 -36.49 -2.33 20.44
N ASP A 427 -35.49 -3.16 20.31
CA ASP A 427 -35.61 -4.58 20.05
C ASP A 427 -36.43 -5.29 21.13
N ILE A 428 -36.10 -5.02 22.39
CA ILE A 428 -36.83 -5.58 23.54
C ILE A 428 -38.27 -5.07 23.57
N ALA A 429 -38.46 -3.75 23.32
CA ALA A 429 -39.81 -3.17 23.33
C ALA A 429 -40.71 -3.68 22.19
N ASP A 430 -40.16 -3.92 21.02
CA ASP A 430 -40.88 -4.42 19.85
C ASP A 430 -41.02 -5.95 19.87
N GLY A 431 -40.33 -6.63 20.78
CA GLY A 431 -40.37 -8.09 20.96
C GLY A 431 -39.62 -8.86 19.88
N THR A 432 -38.69 -8.22 19.20
CA THR A 432 -37.74 -8.83 18.26
C THR A 432 -36.67 -9.59 19.01
N SER A 433 -36.30 -9.11 20.19
CA SER A 433 -35.42 -9.75 21.16
C SER A 433 -36.10 -10.01 22.48
N SER A 434 -35.65 -11.05 23.22
CA SER A 434 -36.10 -11.35 24.58
C SER A 434 -35.18 -10.69 25.61
N ASP A 435 -35.73 -10.33 26.78
CA ASP A 435 -34.98 -9.89 27.96
C ASP A 435 -35.67 -10.49 29.18
N VAL A 436 -35.32 -11.71 29.51
CA VAL A 436 -36.01 -12.51 30.53
C VAL A 436 -35.63 -12.06 31.94
N ASN A 437 -34.39 -11.61 32.14
CA ASN A 437 -33.92 -11.13 33.44
C ASN A 437 -34.24 -9.64 33.68
N GLY A 438 -34.62 -8.88 32.64
CA GLY A 438 -35.05 -7.48 32.74
C GLY A 438 -33.93 -6.50 32.95
N ASN A 439 -32.72 -6.81 32.51
CA ASN A 439 -31.52 -5.95 32.67
C ASN A 439 -31.30 -5.01 31.48
N GLY A 440 -32.09 -5.16 30.41
CA GLY A 440 -32.05 -4.34 29.21
C GLY A 440 -30.99 -4.79 28.19
N ILE A 441 -30.48 -6.01 28.34
CA ILE A 441 -29.61 -6.68 27.36
C ILE A 441 -30.45 -7.80 26.72
N PRO A 442 -30.40 -7.96 25.38
CA PRO A 442 -31.04 -9.10 24.73
C PRO A 442 -30.48 -10.45 25.19
N ASP A 443 -31.36 -11.42 25.52
CA ASP A 443 -30.97 -12.73 26.02
C ASP A 443 -29.96 -13.44 25.10
N GLU A 444 -30.05 -13.23 23.77
CA GLU A 444 -29.13 -13.78 22.78
C GLU A 444 -27.70 -13.19 22.85
N ALA A 445 -27.54 -12.08 23.54
CA ALA A 445 -26.24 -11.47 23.79
C ALA A 445 -25.64 -11.84 25.17
N GLU A 446 -26.40 -12.65 25.97
CA GLU A 446 -26.03 -13.00 27.33
C GLU A 446 -25.86 -14.53 27.55
N ASP A 447 -25.54 -15.31 26.54
CA ASP A 447 -25.19 -16.72 26.64
C ASP A 447 -23.91 -16.95 25.82
N CYS A 448 -22.78 -16.44 26.32
CA CYS A 448 -21.53 -16.43 25.61
C CYS A 448 -20.93 -17.84 25.41
N ASN A 449 -21.20 -18.78 26.34
CA ASN A 449 -20.69 -20.15 26.24
C ASN A 449 -21.67 -21.09 25.51
N GLY A 450 -22.84 -20.61 25.09
CA GLY A 450 -23.83 -21.34 24.29
C GLY A 450 -24.47 -22.48 25.00
N ASN A 451 -24.54 -22.47 26.34
CA ASN A 451 -25.07 -23.57 27.10
C ASN A 451 -26.61 -23.49 27.31
N GLY A 452 -27.23 -22.38 26.89
CA GLY A 452 -28.65 -22.09 27.01
C GLY A 452 -29.06 -21.54 28.37
N VAL A 453 -28.11 -21.09 29.17
CA VAL A 453 -28.29 -20.38 30.44
C VAL A 453 -27.65 -19.01 30.29
N LEU A 454 -28.30 -17.96 30.77
CA LEU A 454 -27.73 -16.62 30.68
C LEU A 454 -26.47 -16.50 31.57
N ASP A 455 -25.49 -15.72 31.16
CA ASP A 455 -24.21 -15.56 31.81
C ASP A 455 -24.35 -15.13 33.28
N ASP A 456 -25.26 -14.20 33.58
CA ASP A 456 -25.54 -13.75 34.93
C ASP A 456 -26.07 -14.87 35.83
N ALA A 457 -26.89 -15.78 35.28
CA ALA A 457 -27.42 -16.94 36.00
C ALA A 457 -26.32 -18.01 36.19
N ASP A 458 -25.45 -18.21 35.22
CA ASP A 458 -24.31 -19.13 35.35
C ASP A 458 -23.31 -18.65 36.42
N ILE A 459 -22.98 -17.35 36.41
CA ILE A 459 -22.12 -16.72 37.43
C ILE A 459 -22.77 -16.82 38.81
N ALA A 460 -24.06 -16.51 38.92
CA ALA A 460 -24.80 -16.58 40.20
C ALA A 460 -24.93 -18.01 40.72
N ALA A 461 -25.03 -19.01 39.83
CA ALA A 461 -25.07 -20.42 40.19
C ALA A 461 -23.67 -20.99 40.53
N GLY A 462 -22.60 -20.31 40.17
CA GLY A 462 -21.20 -20.73 40.28
C GLY A 462 -20.86 -21.85 39.31
N THR A 463 -21.57 -21.94 38.18
CA THR A 463 -21.27 -22.81 37.03
C THR A 463 -20.20 -22.18 36.14
N SER A 464 -20.13 -20.87 36.10
CA SER A 464 -19.09 -20.08 35.48
C SER A 464 -18.42 -19.14 36.49
N LEU A 465 -17.15 -18.79 36.28
CA LEU A 465 -16.42 -17.83 37.08
C LEU A 465 -16.53 -16.42 36.46
N ASP A 466 -16.39 -15.41 37.26
CA ASP A 466 -16.29 -13.98 36.89
C ASP A 466 -15.34 -13.34 37.90
N LEU A 467 -14.04 -13.50 37.65
CA LEU A 467 -12.99 -13.09 38.58
C LEU A 467 -12.78 -11.58 38.63
N ASP A 468 -13.01 -10.91 37.50
CA ASP A 468 -12.88 -9.46 37.39
C ASP A 468 -14.18 -8.71 37.75
N GLY A 469 -15.31 -9.42 37.85
CA GLY A 469 -16.60 -8.88 38.25
C GLY A 469 -17.26 -8.03 37.15
N ASN A 470 -16.92 -8.27 35.88
CA ASN A 470 -17.45 -7.52 34.74
C ASN A 470 -18.79 -8.06 34.20
N GLY A 471 -19.24 -9.21 34.75
CA GLY A 471 -20.51 -9.85 34.37
C GLY A 471 -20.43 -10.76 33.15
N VAL A 472 -19.25 -10.98 32.60
CA VAL A 472 -18.96 -11.94 31.53
C VAL A 472 -18.20 -13.12 32.13
N PRO A 473 -18.60 -14.36 31.89
CA PRO A 473 -17.85 -15.53 32.34
C PRO A 473 -16.39 -15.52 31.89
N ASP A 474 -15.45 -15.90 32.78
CA ASP A 474 -14.02 -15.93 32.49
C ASP A 474 -13.71 -16.77 31.26
N GLU A 475 -14.42 -17.90 31.06
CA GLU A 475 -14.26 -18.78 29.90
C GLU A 475 -14.69 -18.16 28.56
N CYS A 476 -15.33 -17.01 28.61
CA CYS A 476 -15.72 -16.24 27.44
C CYS A 476 -14.79 -15.07 27.13
N GLN A 477 -13.79 -14.88 27.98
CA GLN A 477 -12.80 -13.81 27.83
C GLN A 477 -11.48 -14.37 27.30
N PRO A 478 -10.66 -13.57 26.61
CA PRO A 478 -9.33 -14.00 26.20
C PRO A 478 -8.47 -14.43 27.39
N ASP A 479 -7.82 -15.57 27.27
CA ASP A 479 -6.84 -16.12 28.21
C ASP A 479 -5.75 -16.82 27.40
N CYS A 480 -4.77 -16.04 26.95
CA CYS A 480 -3.73 -16.48 26.02
C CYS A 480 -2.72 -17.45 26.66
N ASN A 481 -2.48 -17.31 27.97
CA ASN A 481 -1.53 -18.16 28.69
C ASN A 481 -2.20 -19.40 29.30
N ASN A 482 -3.53 -19.53 29.17
CA ASN A 482 -4.38 -20.63 29.66
C ASN A 482 -4.21 -20.88 31.17
N ASN A 483 -4.20 -19.82 31.93
CA ASN A 483 -4.09 -19.88 33.39
C ASN A 483 -5.45 -19.84 34.10
N ASP A 484 -6.55 -19.86 33.35
CA ASP A 484 -7.94 -19.69 33.79
C ASP A 484 -8.21 -18.29 34.40
N ILE A 485 -7.40 -17.27 34.06
CA ILE A 485 -7.59 -15.87 34.43
C ILE A 485 -7.65 -15.07 33.11
N PRO A 486 -8.66 -14.22 32.93
CA PRO A 486 -8.72 -13.37 31.72
C PRO A 486 -7.48 -12.47 31.55
N ASP A 487 -6.98 -12.30 30.33
CA ASP A 487 -5.81 -11.47 30.02
C ASP A 487 -5.93 -10.06 30.62
N THR A 488 -7.11 -9.46 30.53
CA THR A 488 -7.39 -8.13 31.09
C THR A 488 -7.21 -8.08 32.60
N LEU A 489 -7.49 -9.18 33.31
CA LEU A 489 -7.29 -9.29 34.74
C LEU A 489 -5.82 -9.55 35.10
N ASP A 490 -5.11 -10.36 34.31
CA ASP A 490 -3.68 -10.56 34.47
C ASP A 490 -2.94 -9.22 34.35
N ILE A 491 -3.25 -8.42 33.33
CA ILE A 491 -2.69 -7.07 33.14
C ILE A 491 -3.10 -6.13 34.28
N SER A 492 -4.40 -6.03 34.60
CA SER A 492 -4.90 -5.06 35.58
C SER A 492 -4.49 -5.38 37.01
N SER A 493 -4.29 -6.66 37.35
CA SER A 493 -3.77 -7.10 38.64
C SER A 493 -2.27 -6.93 38.79
N GLY A 494 -1.54 -6.71 37.68
CA GLY A 494 -0.09 -6.71 37.62
C GLY A 494 0.54 -8.08 37.76
N ALA A 495 -0.22 -9.15 37.46
CA ALA A 495 0.30 -10.50 37.36
C ALA A 495 1.13 -10.67 36.10
N ASP A 496 0.77 -9.95 35.05
CA ASP A 496 1.53 -9.81 33.81
C ASP A 496 1.60 -8.32 33.38
N THR A 497 2.50 -8.00 32.43
CA THR A 497 2.65 -6.67 31.86
C THR A 497 2.01 -6.62 30.46
N ASP A 498 1.71 -5.42 30.01
CA ASP A 498 1.24 -5.07 28.66
C ASP A 498 1.95 -3.77 28.28
N ASP A 499 3.25 -3.89 27.98
CA ASP A 499 4.14 -2.75 27.77
C ASP A 499 3.79 -1.95 26.52
N ASN A 500 3.18 -2.61 25.52
CA ASN A 500 2.76 -1.97 24.27
C ASN A 500 1.29 -1.50 24.28
N GLY A 501 0.52 -1.80 25.32
CA GLY A 501 -0.86 -1.36 25.48
C GLY A 501 -1.86 -1.97 24.49
N ASN A 502 -1.65 -3.24 24.08
CA ASN A 502 -2.52 -3.92 23.11
C ASN A 502 -3.56 -4.86 23.76
N PHE A 503 -3.62 -4.92 25.09
CA PHE A 503 -4.47 -5.81 25.89
C PHE A 503 -4.13 -7.31 25.79
N VAL A 504 -2.96 -7.63 25.26
CA VAL A 504 -2.39 -8.97 25.31
C VAL A 504 -1.25 -8.94 26.31
N PRO A 505 -1.20 -9.85 27.28
CA PRO A 505 -0.06 -9.94 28.20
C PRO A 505 1.25 -10.16 27.45
N ASP A 506 2.33 -9.44 27.82
CA ASP A 506 3.64 -9.56 27.17
C ASP A 506 4.16 -11.01 27.15
N ALA A 507 3.82 -11.81 28.18
CA ALA A 507 4.17 -13.23 28.21
C ALA A 507 3.51 -14.07 27.10
N CYS A 508 2.49 -13.55 26.45
CA CYS A 508 1.78 -14.19 25.35
C CYS A 508 2.27 -13.71 23.98
N GLU A 509 3.08 -12.69 23.95
CA GLU A 509 3.66 -12.14 22.73
C GLU A 509 4.97 -12.81 22.37
N SER A 510 5.40 -12.66 21.11
CA SER A 510 6.71 -13.17 20.71
C SER A 510 7.85 -12.38 21.39
N ASP A 511 8.85 -13.09 21.83
CA ASP A 511 10.13 -12.59 22.36
C ASP A 511 11.23 -13.50 21.76
N CYS A 512 11.58 -13.18 20.52
CA CYS A 512 12.45 -14.05 19.73
C CYS A 512 13.92 -14.02 20.17
N ASP A 513 14.37 -12.89 20.73
CA ASP A 513 15.72 -12.74 21.26
C ASP A 513 15.83 -13.14 22.74
N SER A 514 14.69 -13.43 23.37
CA SER A 514 14.55 -13.93 24.74
C SER A 514 15.13 -12.97 25.79
N ASP A 515 14.98 -11.66 25.56
CA ASP A 515 15.44 -10.64 26.51
C ASP A 515 14.40 -10.28 27.57
N GLY A 516 13.17 -10.79 27.45
CA GLY A 516 12.06 -10.59 28.38
C GLY A 516 11.18 -9.37 28.05
N ILE A 517 11.37 -8.76 26.88
CA ILE A 517 10.51 -7.70 26.34
C ILE A 517 9.89 -8.26 25.06
N SER A 518 8.61 -8.07 24.85
CA SER A 518 8.02 -8.57 23.61
C SER A 518 8.62 -7.89 22.37
N ASP A 519 8.83 -8.63 21.29
CA ASP A 519 9.35 -8.11 20.02
C ASP A 519 8.60 -6.86 19.59
N TYR A 520 7.29 -6.88 19.77
CA TYR A 520 6.44 -5.77 19.40
C TYR A 520 6.69 -4.52 20.28
N ALA A 521 6.89 -4.68 21.59
CA ALA A 521 7.23 -3.57 22.48
C ALA A 521 8.60 -2.97 22.15
N GLN A 522 9.58 -3.83 21.79
CA GLN A 522 10.89 -3.37 21.30
C GLN A 522 10.75 -2.54 20.01
N ILE A 523 9.98 -3.02 19.03
CA ILE A 523 9.72 -2.30 17.76
C ILE A 523 9.01 -0.98 18.01
N GLN A 524 8.03 -0.93 18.92
CA GLN A 524 7.37 0.32 19.29
C GLN A 524 8.35 1.35 19.87
N ALA A 525 9.25 0.90 20.73
CA ALA A 525 10.23 1.76 21.37
C ALA A 525 11.34 2.20 20.40
N ASP A 526 11.76 1.34 19.47
CA ASP A 526 12.80 1.63 18.49
C ASP A 526 12.53 0.88 17.17
N MET A 527 11.92 1.56 16.23
CA MET A 527 11.62 1.03 14.89
C MET A 527 12.84 0.73 14.02
N THR A 528 14.05 1.09 14.47
CA THR A 528 15.26 0.65 13.75
C THR A 528 15.54 -0.84 13.93
N LEU A 529 14.78 -1.49 14.79
CA LEU A 529 14.82 -2.94 15.01
C LEU A 529 13.93 -3.74 14.05
N ASP A 530 13.07 -3.04 13.29
CA ASP A 530 12.16 -3.59 12.27
C ASP A 530 12.19 -2.65 11.05
N LEU A 531 13.24 -2.73 10.26
CA LEU A 531 13.49 -1.81 9.14
C LEU A 531 12.60 -2.08 7.95
N ASP A 532 12.20 -3.33 7.72
CA ASP A 532 11.26 -3.70 6.67
C ASP A 532 9.78 -3.54 7.11
N ARG A 533 9.54 -3.27 8.41
CA ARG A 533 8.25 -2.92 9.02
C ARG A 533 7.17 -3.98 8.89
N ASN A 534 7.58 -5.21 8.93
CA ASN A 534 6.67 -6.34 8.93
C ASN A 534 6.18 -6.74 10.34
N ALA A 535 6.59 -6.01 11.37
CA ALA A 535 6.31 -6.22 12.79
C ALA A 535 7.04 -7.42 13.42
N ILE A 536 8.15 -7.82 12.81
CA ILE A 536 9.07 -8.85 13.35
C ILE A 536 10.46 -8.18 13.50
N LEU A 537 11.14 -8.42 14.59
CA LEU A 537 12.51 -7.93 14.76
C LEU A 537 13.41 -8.42 13.64
N ASP A 538 14.12 -7.52 12.95
CA ASP A 538 15.09 -7.87 11.90
C ASP A 538 16.13 -8.89 12.38
N GLY A 539 16.52 -8.78 13.66
CA GLY A 539 17.46 -9.70 14.28
C GLY A 539 16.98 -11.15 14.39
N CYS A 540 15.67 -11.37 14.25
CA CYS A 540 15.02 -12.66 14.35
C CYS A 540 14.57 -13.22 12.99
N GLN A 541 14.72 -12.45 11.94
CA GLN A 541 14.33 -12.84 10.60
C GLN A 541 15.50 -13.54 9.89
N ASP A 542 15.37 -14.83 9.73
CA ASP A 542 16.23 -15.71 8.94
C ASP A 542 15.33 -16.81 8.41
N CYS A 543 14.58 -16.48 7.36
CA CYS A 543 13.49 -17.31 6.85
C CYS A 543 13.95 -18.59 6.16
N ASP A 544 15.18 -18.62 5.62
CA ASP A 544 15.78 -19.78 4.96
C ASP A 544 16.76 -20.54 5.89
N ASN A 545 16.94 -20.02 7.12
CA ASN A 545 17.79 -20.58 8.16
C ASN A 545 19.26 -20.75 7.73
N ASP A 546 19.78 -19.80 6.95
CA ASP A 546 21.17 -19.80 6.51
C ASP A 546 22.15 -19.16 7.52
N GLY A 547 21.61 -18.54 8.57
CA GLY A 547 22.34 -17.84 9.63
C GLY A 547 22.65 -16.39 9.30
N ILE A 548 22.06 -15.83 8.24
CA ILE A 548 22.12 -14.43 7.85
C ILE A 548 20.68 -13.88 7.97
N THR A 549 20.48 -12.79 8.69
CA THR A 549 19.13 -12.21 8.78
C THR A 549 18.66 -11.72 7.41
N ASP A 550 17.35 -11.79 7.17
CA ASP A 550 16.72 -11.40 5.90
C ASP A 550 17.15 -9.98 5.47
N LEU A 551 17.20 -9.05 6.44
CA LEU A 551 17.65 -7.67 6.17
C LEU A 551 19.14 -7.61 5.80
N ALA A 552 20.00 -8.39 6.44
CA ALA A 552 21.42 -8.44 6.09
C ALA A 552 21.64 -9.05 4.70
N ALA A 553 20.77 -9.95 4.28
CA ALA A 553 20.76 -10.48 2.93
C ALA A 553 20.37 -9.42 1.88
N LEU A 554 19.50 -8.47 2.26
CA LEU A 554 19.05 -7.37 1.40
C LEU A 554 19.97 -6.13 1.42
N ASP A 555 21.07 -6.13 2.19
CA ASP A 555 21.91 -4.94 2.35
C ASP A 555 22.34 -4.34 0.99
N GLY A 556 21.85 -3.15 0.75
CA GLY A 556 22.06 -2.38 -0.48
C GLY A 556 21.08 -2.62 -1.62
N ALA A 557 20.18 -3.60 -1.52
CA ALA A 557 19.17 -3.84 -2.55
C ALA A 557 18.16 -2.67 -2.61
N GLY A 558 17.95 -2.11 -3.81
CA GLY A 558 17.02 -1.01 -4.02
C GLY A 558 17.44 0.36 -3.47
N ASP A 559 18.58 0.49 -2.82
CA ASP A 559 19.09 1.78 -2.34
C ASP A 559 19.25 2.80 -3.46
N VAL A 560 19.09 4.07 -3.10
CA VAL A 560 19.10 5.16 -4.08
C VAL A 560 20.44 5.90 -4.04
N TRP A 561 21.12 5.93 -5.16
CA TRP A 561 22.23 6.86 -5.39
C TRP A 561 21.74 8.12 -6.07
N MET A 562 22.14 9.29 -5.55
CA MET A 562 21.68 10.60 -6.00
C MET A 562 22.83 11.56 -6.22
N ALA A 563 22.72 12.35 -7.28
CA ALA A 563 23.62 13.48 -7.59
C ALA A 563 23.04 14.82 -7.14
N SER A 564 23.91 15.85 -7.05
CA SER A 564 23.53 17.20 -6.66
C SER A 564 24.21 18.24 -7.58
N LEU A 565 23.49 19.34 -7.90
CA LEU A 565 24.07 20.49 -8.63
C LEU A 565 25.03 21.29 -7.78
N GLU A 566 24.70 21.54 -6.52
CA GLU A 566 25.54 22.22 -5.56
C GLU A 566 26.07 21.21 -4.53
N GLY A 567 27.34 21.25 -4.29
CA GLY A 567 28.02 20.20 -3.53
C GLY A 567 28.84 19.31 -4.46
N SER A 568 29.63 18.45 -3.88
CA SER A 568 30.46 17.48 -4.59
C SER A 568 30.08 16.05 -4.18
N GLY A 569 30.21 15.11 -5.13
CA GLY A 569 30.00 13.70 -4.88
C GLY A 569 28.54 13.22 -4.97
N LEU A 570 28.34 11.97 -4.65
CA LEU A 570 27.06 11.27 -4.63
C LEU A 570 26.61 11.01 -3.21
N ARG A 571 25.30 10.78 -3.04
CA ARG A 571 24.70 10.39 -1.77
C ARG A 571 23.91 9.11 -1.96
N ARG A 572 24.05 8.16 -1.01
CA ARG A 572 23.29 6.92 -0.97
C ARG A 572 22.27 6.99 0.17
N TYR A 573 21.06 6.56 -0.14
CA TYR A 573 19.94 6.49 0.80
C TYR A 573 19.37 5.10 0.81
N LEU A 574 19.03 4.60 2.00
CA LEU A 574 18.36 3.31 2.15
C LEU A 574 16.99 3.34 1.48
N SER A 575 16.69 2.34 0.68
CA SER A 575 15.43 2.20 -0.07
C SER A 575 14.20 2.16 0.86
N VAL A 576 14.35 1.52 2.01
CA VAL A 576 13.25 1.30 2.95
C VAL A 576 12.84 2.58 3.66
N VAL A 577 13.81 3.42 4.07
CA VAL A 577 13.56 4.56 4.97
C VAL A 577 13.95 5.93 4.40
N GLY A 578 14.60 5.98 3.24
CA GLY A 578 15.13 7.23 2.68
C GLY A 578 16.20 7.89 3.55
N THR A 579 16.80 7.16 4.48
CA THR A 579 17.81 7.67 5.40
C THR A 579 19.17 7.69 4.71
N PHE A 580 19.91 8.77 4.90
CA PHE A 580 21.27 8.91 4.39
C PHE A 580 22.22 7.88 5.03
N THR A 581 22.98 7.16 4.22
CA THR A 581 23.93 6.16 4.69
C THR A 581 25.39 6.46 4.32
N VAL A 582 25.65 6.83 3.08
CA VAL A 582 27.01 6.98 2.57
C VAL A 582 27.13 8.21 1.67
N ALA A 583 28.24 8.90 1.79
CA ALA A 583 28.70 9.90 0.81
C ALA A 583 29.90 9.34 0.03
N SER A 584 29.89 9.48 -1.28
CA SER A 584 31.08 9.22 -2.10
C SER A 584 32.19 10.23 -1.83
N ASP A 585 33.41 9.97 -2.35
CA ASP A 585 34.52 10.90 -2.29
C ASP A 585 34.15 12.24 -2.97
N ASP A 586 34.12 13.28 -2.19
CA ASP A 586 33.59 14.61 -2.56
C ASP A 586 34.23 15.29 -3.75
N ALA A 587 35.46 14.92 -4.11
CA ALA A 587 36.18 15.59 -5.21
C ALA A 587 35.82 15.05 -6.60
N ALA A 588 35.04 13.98 -6.69
CA ALA A 588 34.85 13.23 -7.94
C ALA A 588 33.77 13.79 -8.87
N ILE A 589 32.75 14.49 -8.36
CA ILE A 589 31.64 15.01 -9.16
C ILE A 589 31.43 16.49 -8.84
N LEU A 590 31.42 17.33 -9.89
CA LEU A 590 31.08 18.74 -9.81
C LEU A 590 29.87 19.01 -10.69
N GLU A 591 28.82 19.61 -10.14
CA GLU A 591 27.53 19.79 -10.80
C GLU A 591 27.00 18.46 -11.32
N GLY A 592 26.71 17.54 -10.41
CA GLY A 592 26.11 16.22 -10.76
C GLY A 592 24.77 16.39 -11.45
N ARG A 593 24.58 15.70 -12.58
CA ARG A 593 23.37 15.88 -13.42
C ARG A 593 22.51 14.64 -13.49
N ASP A 594 23.11 13.45 -13.59
CA ASP A 594 22.41 12.18 -13.66
C ASP A 594 23.24 11.07 -13.02
N VAL A 595 22.56 10.04 -12.55
CA VAL A 595 23.13 8.80 -11.99
C VAL A 595 22.53 7.64 -12.77
N LEU A 596 23.37 6.64 -13.07
CA LEU A 596 22.96 5.39 -13.71
C LEU A 596 23.67 4.22 -13.01
N VAL A 597 22.89 3.32 -12.49
CA VAL A 597 23.39 2.06 -11.92
C VAL A 597 23.50 1.02 -13.05
N THR A 598 24.63 0.38 -13.15
CA THR A 598 24.93 -0.55 -14.23
C THR A 598 24.88 -2.01 -13.76
N PRO A 599 24.45 -2.95 -14.61
CA PRO A 599 24.35 -4.36 -14.25
C PRO A 599 25.68 -5.02 -13.84
N ASP A 600 26.81 -4.42 -14.19
CA ASP A 600 28.16 -4.90 -13.85
C ASP A 600 28.67 -4.39 -12.49
N GLY A 601 27.80 -3.78 -11.68
CA GLY A 601 28.14 -3.41 -10.30
C GLY A 601 28.74 -2.04 -10.12
N ARG A 602 28.54 -1.12 -11.06
CA ARG A 602 29.06 0.26 -10.97
C ARG A 602 27.92 1.28 -10.90
N VAL A 603 28.21 2.40 -10.24
CA VAL A 603 27.37 3.60 -10.25
C VAL A 603 28.09 4.63 -11.13
N LEU A 604 27.45 5.03 -12.22
CA LEU A 604 27.96 6.06 -13.13
C LEU A 604 27.29 7.39 -12.80
N ALA A 605 28.06 8.48 -12.88
CA ALA A 605 27.51 9.82 -12.67
C ALA A 605 28.08 10.81 -13.68
N THR A 606 27.21 11.65 -14.26
CA THR A 606 27.64 12.76 -15.12
C THR A 606 28.00 13.97 -14.29
N SER A 607 29.14 14.61 -14.63
CA SER A 607 29.62 15.88 -14.07
C SER A 607 29.49 16.99 -15.13
N GLY A 608 28.58 17.94 -14.88
CA GLY A 608 28.29 19.01 -15.82
C GLY A 608 29.48 19.93 -16.03
N LEU A 609 30.13 20.35 -14.95
CA LEU A 609 31.24 21.31 -14.99
C LEU A 609 32.51 20.75 -15.65
N ASP A 610 32.81 19.46 -15.34
CA ASP A 610 34.04 18.82 -15.84
C ASP A 610 33.81 18.11 -17.17
N ALA A 611 32.57 18.02 -17.66
CA ALA A 611 32.17 17.36 -18.90
C ALA A 611 32.69 15.90 -18.99
N ARG A 612 32.46 15.08 -17.95
CA ARG A 612 32.92 13.71 -17.84
C ARG A 612 31.85 12.78 -17.29
N VAL A 613 32.09 11.46 -17.33
CA VAL A 613 31.32 10.45 -16.62
C VAL A 613 32.26 9.76 -15.65
N ALA A 614 31.98 9.87 -14.36
CA ALA A 614 32.72 9.20 -13.30
C ALA A 614 32.07 7.87 -12.95
N ALA A 615 32.89 6.89 -12.52
CA ALA A 615 32.44 5.58 -12.07
C ALA A 615 32.78 5.36 -10.60
N PHE A 616 31.87 4.74 -9.89
CA PHE A 616 31.98 4.35 -8.47
C PHE A 616 31.56 2.89 -8.32
N ASP A 617 32.06 2.22 -7.26
CA ASP A 617 31.48 0.96 -6.80
C ASP A 617 30.18 1.19 -6.02
N PHE A 618 29.45 0.12 -5.69
CA PHE A 618 28.20 0.22 -4.92
C PHE A 618 28.39 0.76 -3.49
N GLY A 619 29.61 0.70 -2.95
CA GLY A 619 29.96 1.28 -1.66
C GLY A 619 30.30 2.78 -1.72
N GLY A 620 30.29 3.42 -2.92
CA GLY A 620 30.65 4.84 -3.12
C GLY A 620 32.13 5.07 -3.35
N GLY A 621 32.94 4.02 -3.43
CA GLY A 621 34.36 4.14 -3.75
C GLY A 621 34.60 4.59 -5.19
N PHE A 622 35.38 5.68 -5.40
CA PHE A 622 35.67 6.18 -6.74
C PHE A 622 36.59 5.23 -7.52
N LEU A 623 36.12 4.76 -8.66
CA LEU A 623 36.86 3.82 -9.54
C LEU A 623 37.69 4.54 -10.63
N GLY A 624 37.37 5.80 -10.92
CA GLY A 624 37.99 6.59 -11.98
C GLY A 624 36.98 7.20 -12.95
N ASP A 625 37.45 7.96 -13.91
CA ASP A 625 36.61 8.48 -15.00
C ASP A 625 36.38 7.35 -16.02
N LEU A 626 35.07 6.95 -16.20
CA LEU A 626 34.72 6.10 -17.34
C LEU A 626 34.88 6.86 -18.64
N VAL A 627 34.28 8.05 -18.73
CA VAL A 627 34.48 8.95 -19.87
C VAL A 627 35.30 10.16 -19.40
N ALA A 628 36.53 10.30 -19.95
CA ALA A 628 37.40 11.41 -19.60
C ALA A 628 36.80 12.74 -20.04
N SER A 629 37.16 13.83 -19.32
CA SER A 629 36.68 15.18 -19.59
C SER A 629 36.79 15.56 -21.07
N GLY A 630 35.64 15.92 -21.68
CA GLY A 630 35.56 16.32 -23.07
C GLY A 630 35.81 15.24 -24.12
N ALA A 631 35.96 13.98 -23.73
CA ALA A 631 36.21 12.87 -24.66
C ALA A 631 35.11 12.76 -25.71
N GLY A 632 35.48 12.61 -26.97
CA GLY A 632 34.53 12.54 -28.09
C GLY A 632 33.72 13.82 -28.34
N GLY A 633 34.08 14.96 -27.70
CA GLY A 633 33.31 16.21 -27.77
C GLY A 633 32.26 16.39 -26.69
N LEU A 634 32.24 15.51 -25.66
CA LEU A 634 31.30 15.62 -24.51
C LEU A 634 31.37 17.03 -23.91
N SER A 635 30.22 17.65 -23.78
CA SER A 635 30.12 19.02 -23.25
C SER A 635 28.75 19.18 -22.56
N ASP A 636 28.74 19.62 -21.32
CA ASP A 636 27.53 19.79 -20.52
C ASP A 636 26.67 18.53 -20.54
N PRO A 637 27.18 17.38 -20.02
CA PRO A 637 26.48 16.10 -20.08
C PRO A 637 25.20 16.13 -19.26
N GLY A 638 24.14 15.56 -19.81
CA GLY A 638 22.84 15.32 -19.17
C GLY A 638 22.67 13.85 -18.76
N ALA A 639 21.51 13.28 -19.09
CA ALA A 639 21.16 11.92 -18.77
C ALA A 639 21.97 10.86 -19.54
N MET A 640 22.02 9.68 -18.95
CA MET A 640 22.67 8.49 -19.50
C MET A 640 21.66 7.36 -19.65
N VAL A 641 21.90 6.49 -20.65
CA VAL A 641 21.14 5.24 -20.79
C VAL A 641 22.02 4.15 -21.40
N LEU A 642 21.91 2.92 -20.90
CA LEU A 642 22.58 1.76 -21.49
C LEU A 642 21.73 1.20 -22.65
N MET A 643 22.42 0.84 -23.73
CA MET A 643 21.83 0.10 -24.83
C MET A 643 21.90 -1.41 -24.58
N THR A 644 21.02 -2.16 -25.21
CA THR A 644 21.01 -3.64 -25.15
C THR A 644 22.29 -4.30 -25.66
N ASP A 645 23.08 -3.60 -26.47
CA ASP A 645 24.39 -4.06 -26.94
C ASP A 645 25.54 -3.74 -25.98
N GLY A 646 25.25 -3.25 -24.77
CA GLY A 646 26.20 -2.93 -23.74
C GLY A 646 26.94 -1.61 -23.95
N THR A 647 26.52 -0.72 -24.84
CA THR A 647 27.11 0.60 -24.99
C THR A 647 26.36 1.68 -24.23
N LEU A 648 27.02 2.76 -23.84
CA LEU A 648 26.49 3.86 -23.07
C LEU A 648 26.16 5.05 -24.00
N LEU A 649 24.94 5.55 -23.95
CA LEU A 649 24.55 6.82 -24.55
C LEU A 649 24.57 7.91 -23.50
N VAL A 650 25.11 9.08 -23.85
CA VAL A 650 25.18 10.27 -23.01
C VAL A 650 24.65 11.47 -23.76
N ALA A 651 23.65 12.15 -23.21
CA ALA A 651 23.19 13.42 -23.76
C ALA A 651 24.31 14.46 -23.59
N SER A 652 24.69 15.17 -24.67
CA SER A 652 25.70 16.21 -24.69
C SER A 652 25.03 17.54 -25.05
N ALA A 653 24.53 18.24 -24.02
CA ALA A 653 23.77 19.47 -24.21
C ALA A 653 24.60 20.58 -24.88
N GLY A 654 25.87 20.70 -24.54
CA GLY A 654 26.76 21.72 -25.11
C GLY A 654 27.10 21.48 -26.58
N SER A 655 27.05 20.24 -27.09
CA SER A 655 27.30 19.91 -28.49
C SER A 655 26.04 19.68 -29.34
N ASN A 656 24.85 19.64 -28.72
CA ASN A 656 23.56 19.29 -29.33
C ASN A 656 23.55 17.88 -29.94
N GLU A 657 24.17 16.90 -29.26
CA GLU A 657 24.35 15.54 -29.72
C GLU A 657 23.94 14.53 -28.62
N VAL A 658 23.70 13.28 -29.02
CA VAL A 658 23.78 12.14 -28.12
C VAL A 658 25.01 11.34 -28.50
N LEU A 659 25.96 11.21 -27.58
CA LEU A 659 27.25 10.56 -27.81
C LEU A 659 27.21 9.12 -27.31
N ARG A 660 27.92 8.25 -28.00
CA ARG A 660 27.99 6.82 -27.69
C ARG A 660 29.39 6.41 -27.26
N TYR A 661 29.47 5.66 -26.19
CA TYR A 661 30.71 5.19 -25.60
C TYR A 661 30.62 3.68 -25.31
N ASP A 662 31.76 3.03 -25.25
CA ASP A 662 31.89 1.70 -24.68
C ASP A 662 31.66 1.80 -23.16
N SER A 663 30.69 1.03 -22.62
CA SER A 663 30.33 1.13 -21.22
C SER A 663 31.36 0.55 -20.25
N ILE A 664 32.33 -0.20 -20.73
CA ILE A 664 33.36 -0.86 -19.91
C ILE A 664 34.59 0.03 -19.76
N ASN A 665 35.09 0.57 -20.88
CA ASN A 665 36.37 1.28 -20.95
C ASN A 665 36.26 2.78 -21.30
N GLY A 666 35.03 3.28 -21.63
CA GLY A 666 34.74 4.65 -21.92
C GLY A 666 35.23 5.14 -23.30
N ASP A 667 35.65 4.24 -24.19
CA ASP A 667 36.09 4.60 -25.52
C ASP A 667 34.95 5.27 -26.33
N PHE A 668 35.23 6.38 -26.94
CA PHE A 668 34.27 7.08 -27.81
C PHE A 668 34.02 6.29 -29.09
N LEU A 669 32.74 5.93 -29.31
CA LEU A 669 32.30 5.14 -30.47
C LEU A 669 31.66 5.98 -31.59
N GLY A 670 31.36 7.27 -31.31
CA GLY A 670 30.77 8.18 -32.29
C GLY A 670 29.55 8.92 -31.75
N ALA A 671 29.04 9.87 -32.53
CA ALA A 671 27.74 10.48 -32.22
C ALA A 671 26.62 9.50 -32.62
N PHE A 672 25.78 9.08 -31.64
CA PHE A 672 24.62 8.27 -31.92
C PHE A 672 23.53 9.13 -32.58
N VAL A 673 23.22 10.28 -31.97
CA VAL A 673 22.41 11.31 -32.59
C VAL A 673 23.34 12.48 -32.97
N ALA A 674 23.42 12.76 -34.27
CA ALA A 674 24.28 13.82 -34.81
C ALA A 674 23.82 15.23 -34.36
N ALA A 675 24.73 16.15 -34.29
CA ALA A 675 24.49 17.53 -33.86
C ALA A 675 23.28 18.16 -34.58
N GLY A 676 22.29 18.58 -33.80
CA GLY A 676 21.08 19.22 -34.30
C GLY A 676 20.18 18.40 -35.20
N ALA A 677 20.35 17.06 -35.24
CA ALA A 677 19.49 16.18 -36.02
C ALA A 677 18.03 16.30 -35.58
N GLY A 678 17.10 16.49 -36.53
CA GLY A 678 15.70 16.76 -36.22
C GLY A 678 15.41 18.09 -35.52
N GLY A 679 16.42 19.01 -35.48
CA GLY A 679 16.33 20.28 -34.76
C GLY A 679 16.64 20.16 -33.25
N LEU A 680 17.36 19.14 -32.83
CA LEU A 680 17.76 18.91 -31.44
C LEU A 680 18.54 20.10 -30.87
N VAL A 681 18.10 20.62 -29.75
CA VAL A 681 18.73 21.75 -29.02
C VAL A 681 18.97 21.31 -27.59
N ARG A 682 20.24 21.39 -27.16
CA ARG A 682 20.65 21.10 -25.78
C ARG A 682 19.92 19.87 -25.18
N PRO A 683 20.15 18.65 -25.72
CA PRO A 683 19.51 17.44 -25.21
C PRO A 683 19.84 17.21 -23.73
N PHE A 684 18.86 16.78 -22.95
CA PHE A 684 19.09 16.45 -21.55
C PHE A 684 18.64 15.05 -21.20
N GLY A 685 17.35 14.76 -21.25
CA GLY A 685 16.76 13.46 -20.91
C GLY A 685 16.84 12.45 -22.06
N LEU A 686 17.07 11.21 -21.72
CA LEU A 686 17.13 10.05 -22.63
C LEU A 686 16.27 8.92 -22.06
N ALA A 687 15.39 8.32 -22.86
CA ALA A 687 14.71 7.08 -22.52
C ALA A 687 14.42 6.24 -23.77
N PHE A 688 14.43 4.93 -23.63
CA PHE A 688 13.88 4.04 -24.67
C PHE A 688 12.39 3.84 -24.41
N GLY A 689 11.59 4.03 -25.46
CA GLY A 689 10.16 3.74 -25.39
C GLY A 689 9.86 2.25 -25.62
N PRO A 690 8.58 1.84 -25.39
CA PRO A 690 8.16 0.43 -25.50
C PRO A 690 8.47 -0.24 -26.85
N GLY A 691 8.63 0.56 -27.92
CA GLY A 691 9.02 0.07 -29.26
C GLY A 691 10.54 0.02 -29.51
N GLY A 692 11.38 0.30 -28.52
CA GLY A 692 12.83 0.31 -28.62
C GLY A 692 13.43 1.55 -29.32
N ASP A 693 12.65 2.56 -29.67
CA ASP A 693 13.13 3.84 -30.17
C ASP A 693 13.61 4.74 -29.05
N LEU A 694 14.61 5.59 -29.32
CA LEU A 694 15.17 6.55 -28.37
C LEU A 694 14.38 7.86 -28.38
N PHE A 695 13.94 8.30 -27.22
CA PHE A 695 13.29 9.59 -27.00
C PHE A 695 14.25 10.53 -26.28
N VAL A 696 14.36 11.76 -26.77
CA VAL A 696 15.32 12.75 -26.30
C VAL A 696 14.61 14.08 -26.02
N THR A 697 14.75 14.62 -24.84
CA THR A 697 14.25 15.96 -24.52
C THR A 697 15.11 17.03 -25.22
N SER A 698 14.46 18.07 -25.74
CA SER A 698 15.10 19.22 -26.38
C SER A 698 14.74 20.49 -25.61
N ASP A 699 15.74 21.29 -25.24
CA ASP A 699 15.60 22.45 -24.32
C ASP A 699 14.62 23.52 -24.84
N ASP A 700 14.21 23.42 -26.09
CA ASP A 700 13.21 24.27 -26.72
C ASP A 700 11.77 23.84 -26.47
N GLY A 701 11.52 22.87 -25.56
CA GLY A 701 10.18 22.43 -25.15
C GLY A 701 9.59 21.31 -26.03
N ARG A 702 10.45 20.46 -26.61
CA ARG A 702 10.05 19.30 -27.41
C ARG A 702 10.61 17.99 -26.86
N VAL A 703 10.00 16.88 -27.29
CA VAL A 703 10.61 15.54 -27.23
C VAL A 703 10.75 15.01 -28.64
N LEU A 704 11.96 14.60 -29.01
CA LEU A 704 12.29 14.10 -30.33
C LEU A 704 12.51 12.59 -30.28
N ARG A 705 11.98 11.88 -31.29
CA ARG A 705 12.09 10.42 -31.42
C ARG A 705 13.12 10.05 -32.47
N TYR A 706 14.01 9.12 -32.13
CA TYR A 706 15.06 8.60 -32.97
C TYR A 706 15.02 7.09 -32.99
N SER A 707 15.48 6.51 -34.09
CA SER A 707 15.68 5.05 -34.17
C SER A 707 16.64 4.57 -33.07
N GLY A 708 16.19 3.67 -32.21
CA GLY A 708 17.02 3.11 -31.14
C GLY A 708 18.20 2.26 -31.61
N THR A 709 18.21 1.86 -32.90
CA THR A 709 19.33 1.09 -33.49
C THR A 709 20.34 1.96 -34.24
N THR A 710 19.90 3.06 -34.86
CA THR A 710 20.76 3.86 -35.76
C THR A 710 20.95 5.30 -35.34
N GLY A 711 20.19 5.82 -34.35
CA GLY A 711 20.15 7.22 -33.96
C GLY A 711 19.56 8.15 -35.02
N GLY A 712 18.98 7.59 -36.11
CA GLY A 712 18.33 8.37 -37.16
C GLY A 712 17.04 9.04 -36.68
N PHE A 713 16.86 10.33 -36.98
CA PHE A 713 15.65 11.07 -36.61
C PHE A 713 14.41 10.45 -37.26
N ILE A 714 13.36 10.24 -36.47
CA ILE A 714 12.07 9.72 -36.92
C ILE A 714 11.04 10.85 -37.02
N ASN A 715 10.74 11.51 -35.90
CA ASN A 715 9.77 12.61 -35.87
C ASN A 715 9.95 13.47 -34.60
N GLU A 716 9.31 14.63 -34.58
CA GLU A 716 9.00 15.34 -33.33
C GLU A 716 7.87 14.57 -32.65
N PHE A 717 8.10 14.01 -31.46
CA PHE A 717 7.13 13.23 -30.73
C PHE A 717 6.20 14.14 -29.93
N VAL A 718 6.77 14.98 -29.04
CA VAL A 718 6.06 16.11 -28.43
C VAL A 718 6.43 17.37 -29.21
N THR A 719 5.43 18.03 -29.77
CA THR A 719 5.60 19.18 -30.67
C THR A 719 5.31 20.49 -29.94
N LEU A 720 5.92 21.60 -30.35
CA LEU A 720 5.66 22.95 -29.75
C LEU A 720 4.18 23.37 -29.83
N ALA A 721 3.41 22.77 -30.71
CA ALA A 721 1.99 23.13 -30.89
C ALA A 721 1.09 22.43 -29.86
N ASP A 722 1.55 21.33 -29.29
CA ASP A 722 0.79 20.48 -28.36
C ASP A 722 1.73 19.94 -27.26
N ASN A 723 2.50 20.84 -26.63
CA ASN A 723 3.44 20.45 -25.60
C ASN A 723 2.95 20.68 -24.18
N GLY A 724 1.68 21.07 -23.97
CA GLY A 724 1.11 21.28 -22.64
C GLY A 724 1.79 22.34 -21.78
N GLY A 725 2.66 23.18 -22.38
CA GLY A 725 3.45 24.17 -21.64
C GLY A 725 4.89 23.74 -21.32
N LEU A 726 5.32 22.58 -21.80
CA LEU A 726 6.66 22.01 -21.55
C LEU A 726 7.76 23.04 -21.76
N THR A 727 8.54 23.31 -20.73
CA THR A 727 9.61 24.31 -20.75
C THR A 727 10.84 23.78 -20.01
N THR A 728 12.01 23.90 -20.60
CA THR A 728 13.27 23.40 -20.05
C THR A 728 13.13 21.93 -19.60
N PRO A 729 12.76 21.02 -20.54
CA PRO A 729 12.55 19.61 -20.20
C PRO A 729 13.82 18.95 -19.69
N ARG A 730 13.68 18.14 -18.65
CA ARG A 730 14.76 17.37 -18.04
C ARG A 730 14.60 15.89 -18.37
N THR A 731 14.53 15.01 -17.40
CA THR A 731 14.38 13.57 -17.65
C THR A 731 12.96 13.23 -18.08
N LEU A 732 12.82 12.02 -18.61
CA LEU A 732 11.57 11.47 -19.10
C LEU A 732 11.48 9.98 -18.74
N LEU A 733 10.27 9.47 -18.57
CA LEU A 733 9.97 8.10 -18.16
C LEU A 733 8.73 7.59 -18.88
N PHE A 734 8.79 6.38 -19.44
CA PHE A 734 7.58 5.69 -19.89
C PHE A 734 6.94 4.92 -18.75
N LEU A 735 5.66 5.16 -18.51
CA LEU A 735 4.87 4.41 -17.54
C LEU A 735 4.55 3.00 -18.06
N PRO A 736 4.19 2.06 -17.18
CA PRO A 736 3.68 0.74 -17.61
C PRO A 736 2.41 0.81 -18.46
N SER A 737 1.63 1.88 -18.37
CA SER A 737 0.49 2.17 -19.27
C SER A 737 0.93 2.39 -20.72
N GLY A 738 2.20 2.73 -20.93
CA GLY A 738 2.77 3.16 -22.21
C GLY A 738 2.88 4.68 -22.35
N ASP A 739 2.28 5.47 -21.48
CA ASP A 739 2.32 6.94 -21.52
C ASP A 739 3.69 7.47 -21.13
N LEU A 740 4.01 8.67 -21.61
CA LEU A 740 5.29 9.34 -21.38
C LEU A 740 5.15 10.46 -20.35
N LEU A 741 5.95 10.42 -19.29
CA LEU A 741 6.15 11.52 -18.35
C LEU A 741 7.39 12.34 -18.73
N VAL A 742 7.32 13.66 -18.61
CA VAL A 742 8.46 14.56 -18.84
C VAL A 742 8.53 15.60 -17.73
N ALA A 743 9.68 15.71 -17.07
CA ALA A 743 9.94 16.79 -16.09
C ALA A 743 10.06 18.12 -16.81
N SER A 744 9.20 19.08 -16.48
CA SER A 744 9.18 20.45 -16.98
C SER A 744 9.75 21.38 -15.91
N GLN A 745 11.08 21.52 -15.87
CA GLN A 745 11.76 22.33 -14.86
C GLN A 745 11.30 23.79 -14.88
N GLY A 746 11.01 24.34 -16.05
CA GLY A 746 10.66 25.75 -16.19
C GLY A 746 9.21 26.07 -15.86
N THR A 747 8.35 25.08 -15.58
CA THR A 747 6.96 25.26 -15.15
C THR A 747 6.67 24.61 -13.80
N ASP A 748 7.67 23.98 -13.17
CA ASP A 748 7.53 23.29 -11.88
C ASP A 748 6.53 22.11 -11.90
N GLU A 749 6.43 21.42 -13.04
CA GLU A 749 5.45 20.38 -13.31
C GLU A 749 6.09 19.13 -13.91
N VAL A 750 5.43 17.98 -13.79
CA VAL A 750 5.66 16.81 -14.64
C VAL A 750 4.44 16.62 -15.52
N LEU A 751 4.67 16.59 -16.82
CA LEU A 751 3.62 16.54 -17.84
C LEU A 751 3.50 15.13 -18.43
N GLN A 752 2.26 14.68 -18.66
CA GLN A 752 1.95 13.37 -19.22
C GLN A 752 1.50 13.50 -20.68
N TYR A 753 2.00 12.59 -21.50
CA TYR A 753 1.71 12.52 -22.94
C TYR A 753 1.32 11.11 -23.35
N ASP A 754 0.42 10.99 -24.31
CA ASP A 754 0.07 9.70 -24.93
C ASP A 754 1.33 9.05 -25.55
N GLY A 755 1.65 7.85 -25.12
CA GLY A 755 2.86 7.15 -25.52
C GLY A 755 2.85 6.66 -26.98
N ALA A 756 1.69 6.68 -27.66
CA ALA A 756 1.59 6.28 -29.06
C ALA A 756 1.92 7.45 -30.02
N ASP A 757 1.45 8.67 -29.72
CA ASP A 757 1.57 9.81 -30.66
C ASP A 757 2.13 11.10 -30.07
N GLY A 758 2.34 11.15 -28.73
CA GLY A 758 2.94 12.30 -28.03
C GLY A 758 1.95 13.44 -27.79
N ALA A 759 0.64 13.22 -27.91
CA ALA A 759 -0.39 14.19 -27.58
C ALA A 759 -0.36 14.50 -26.08
N PHE A 760 -0.49 15.78 -25.71
CA PHE A 760 -0.58 16.17 -24.31
C PHE A 760 -1.86 15.60 -23.67
N ILE A 761 -1.74 14.94 -22.52
CA ILE A 761 -2.86 14.42 -21.76
C ILE A 761 -3.22 15.37 -20.64
N GLU A 762 -2.32 15.56 -19.67
CA GLU A 762 -2.55 16.38 -18.48
C GLU A 762 -1.24 16.73 -17.76
N GLU A 763 -1.31 17.58 -16.74
CA GLU A 763 -0.30 17.66 -15.70
C GLU A 763 -0.37 16.41 -14.85
N PHE A 764 0.74 15.64 -14.80
CA PHE A 764 0.80 14.40 -14.02
C PHE A 764 0.85 14.67 -12.53
N THR A 765 1.67 15.63 -12.10
CA THR A 765 1.90 15.91 -10.68
C THR A 765 0.75 16.69 -10.07
N LYS A 766 -0.21 15.98 -9.51
CA LYS A 766 -1.36 16.57 -8.81
C LYS A 766 -0.99 16.84 -7.36
N ILE A 767 -0.43 18.01 -7.12
CA ILE A 767 -0.10 18.56 -5.80
C ILE A 767 -1.02 19.75 -5.60
N GLY A 768 -1.76 19.77 -4.45
CA GLY A 768 -2.79 20.74 -4.17
C GLY A 768 -2.41 22.21 -4.41
N SER A 769 -3.38 22.95 -4.80
CA SER A 769 -3.58 24.36 -5.17
C SER A 769 -2.41 25.24 -5.67
N ASP A 770 -2.69 26.03 -6.71
CA ASP A 770 -1.83 26.99 -7.44
C ASP A 770 -1.00 27.99 -6.60
N ALA A 771 -1.06 27.94 -5.28
CA ALA A 771 -0.43 28.92 -4.41
C ALA A 771 0.90 28.48 -3.80
N ASN A 772 1.29 27.20 -3.90
CA ASN A 772 2.58 26.74 -3.39
C ASN A 772 3.03 25.47 -4.13
N PRO A 773 3.83 25.58 -5.21
CA PRO A 773 4.34 24.41 -5.91
C PRO A 773 5.30 23.65 -5.00
N LEU A 774 4.87 22.50 -4.49
CA LEU A 774 5.72 21.60 -3.70
C LEU A 774 6.86 21.02 -4.55
N LEU A 775 6.64 20.89 -5.86
CA LEU A 775 7.61 20.34 -6.80
C LEU A 775 8.29 21.43 -7.62
N GLU A 776 9.11 22.28 -6.96
CA GLU A 776 9.91 23.30 -7.66
C GLU A 776 11.07 22.66 -8.43
N GLU A 777 11.21 23.00 -9.69
CA GLU A 777 12.27 22.54 -10.58
C GLU A 777 12.44 21.01 -10.63
N PRO A 778 11.41 20.22 -11.05
CA PRO A 778 11.55 18.78 -11.19
C PRO A 778 12.68 18.43 -12.15
N TRP A 779 13.49 17.43 -11.77
CA TRP A 779 14.67 17.07 -12.54
C TRP A 779 14.71 15.61 -12.95
N GLY A 780 14.93 14.69 -12.01
CA GLY A 780 14.99 13.25 -12.22
C GLY A 780 13.62 12.61 -12.07
N ILE A 781 13.26 11.74 -13.00
CA ILE A 781 12.09 10.86 -12.87
C ILE A 781 12.55 9.42 -13.05
N ARG A 782 12.22 8.54 -12.11
CA ARG A 782 12.50 7.10 -12.20
C ARG A 782 11.32 6.29 -11.67
N MET A 783 11.16 5.09 -12.19
CA MET A 783 10.31 4.08 -11.57
C MET A 783 11.11 3.43 -10.44
N GLY A 784 10.56 3.43 -9.24
CA GLY A 784 11.13 2.73 -8.11
C GLY A 784 10.97 1.21 -8.20
N PRO A 785 11.69 0.44 -7.39
CA PRO A 785 11.52 -1.00 -7.30
C PRO A 785 10.11 -1.41 -6.84
N ASP A 786 9.41 -0.54 -6.12
CA ASP A 786 8.02 -0.67 -5.66
C ASP A 786 6.97 -0.33 -6.73
N GLY A 787 7.39 -0.02 -7.96
CA GLY A 787 6.49 0.35 -9.05
C GLY A 787 5.91 1.77 -8.96
N LEU A 788 6.37 2.61 -8.05
CA LEU A 788 5.95 3.99 -7.89
C LEU A 788 6.86 4.95 -8.68
N VAL A 789 6.37 6.15 -8.98
CA VAL A 789 7.14 7.18 -9.69
C VAL A 789 7.85 8.06 -8.69
N TYR A 790 9.17 8.10 -8.75
CA TYR A 790 10.03 8.94 -7.94
C TYR A 790 10.47 10.17 -8.75
N ILE A 791 10.35 11.35 -8.16
CA ILE A 791 10.69 12.61 -8.81
C ILE A 791 11.59 13.44 -7.89
N SER A 792 12.78 13.82 -8.38
CA SER A 792 13.68 14.70 -7.64
C SER A 792 13.37 16.17 -7.89
N ARG A 793 13.60 16.99 -6.86
CA ARG A 793 13.47 18.44 -6.87
C ARG A 793 14.86 19.08 -6.85
N ALA A 794 15.16 19.95 -7.83
CA ALA A 794 16.46 20.59 -7.95
C ALA A 794 16.54 22.00 -7.33
N HIS A 795 15.47 22.49 -6.69
CA HIS A 795 15.48 23.81 -6.06
C HIS A 795 16.10 23.76 -4.66
N GLY A 796 17.03 24.68 -4.37
CA GLY A 796 17.66 24.82 -3.05
C GLY A 796 17.02 25.94 -2.24
N ASN A 797 17.22 25.87 -0.90
CA ASN A 797 16.85 26.95 0.01
C ASN A 797 17.70 28.20 -0.29
N SER A 798 17.32 29.02 -1.27
CA SER A 798 17.87 30.37 -1.33
C SER A 798 17.37 31.11 -0.09
N HIS A 799 18.28 31.66 0.69
CA HIS A 799 18.04 32.55 1.84
C HIS A 799 17.33 33.86 1.47
N GLU A 800 16.44 33.89 0.51
CA GLU A 800 15.56 35.02 0.28
C GLU A 800 14.35 34.87 1.19
N GLN A 801 14.38 35.59 2.30
CA GLN A 801 13.22 35.83 3.14
C GLN A 801 12.15 36.51 2.30
N HIS A 802 11.28 35.73 1.68
CA HIS A 802 9.98 36.25 1.29
C HIS A 802 9.18 36.48 2.57
N GLU A 803 8.71 37.70 2.76
CA GLU A 803 7.94 38.15 3.94
C GLU A 803 6.56 37.51 4.07
N ASP A 804 6.29 36.47 3.30
CA ASP A 804 5.02 35.75 3.30
C ASP A 804 5.18 34.52 4.20
N ASN A 805 4.36 34.49 5.23
CA ASN A 805 4.35 33.57 6.37
C ASN A 805 3.86 32.17 5.96
N HIS A 806 4.36 31.61 4.84
CA HIS A 806 4.07 30.27 4.38
C HIS A 806 5.17 29.33 4.88
N LEU A 807 4.76 28.25 5.51
CA LEU A 807 5.63 27.13 5.86
C LEU A 807 6.20 26.56 4.54
N HIS A 808 7.42 26.97 4.18
CA HIS A 808 8.14 26.31 3.11
C HIS A 808 8.50 24.90 3.60
N LEU A 809 7.99 23.90 2.92
CA LEU A 809 8.39 22.50 3.07
C LEU A 809 9.81 22.33 2.50
N THR A 810 10.81 22.83 3.24
CA THR A 810 12.12 23.19 2.73
C THR A 810 13.12 22.04 2.66
N ASN A 811 12.74 20.82 2.97
CA ASN A 811 13.70 19.74 3.24
C ASN A 811 13.55 18.47 2.40
N SER A 812 12.47 18.27 1.65
CA SER A 812 12.30 17.06 0.83
C SER A 812 12.95 17.23 -0.53
N ARG A 813 13.63 16.19 -1.02
CA ARG A 813 14.42 16.21 -2.27
C ARG A 813 13.94 15.18 -3.29
N ILE A 814 13.22 14.16 -2.87
CA ILE A 814 12.52 13.20 -3.74
C ILE A 814 11.09 13.05 -3.25
N TYR A 815 10.17 13.09 -4.19
CA TYR A 815 8.75 12.83 -3.97
C TYR A 815 8.33 11.58 -4.71
N ILE A 816 7.38 10.86 -4.14
CA ILE A 816 6.84 9.61 -4.71
C ILE A 816 5.39 9.83 -5.10
N PHE A 817 5.05 9.39 -6.31
CA PHE A 817 3.73 9.56 -6.92
C PHE A 817 3.16 8.22 -7.37
N ASP A 818 1.84 8.10 -7.32
CA ASP A 818 1.12 6.98 -7.89
C ASP A 818 1.14 7.07 -9.43
N PRO A 819 1.69 6.07 -10.14
CA PRO A 819 1.78 6.11 -11.60
C PRO A 819 0.44 6.13 -12.33
N ARG A 820 -0.65 5.80 -11.65
CA ARG A 820 -2.00 5.66 -12.26
C ARG A 820 -2.76 6.99 -12.33
N ASN A 821 -2.50 7.89 -11.40
CA ASN A 821 -3.31 9.09 -11.22
C ASN A 821 -2.49 10.36 -10.95
N GLY A 822 -1.18 10.24 -10.76
CA GLY A 822 -0.25 11.35 -10.53
C GLY A 822 -0.38 12.03 -9.17
N TYR A 823 -1.10 11.42 -8.22
CA TYR A 823 -1.16 11.96 -6.87
C TYR A 823 0.12 11.66 -6.10
N MET A 824 0.59 12.68 -5.37
CA MET A 824 1.74 12.51 -4.48
C MET A 824 1.36 11.56 -3.34
N ILE A 825 2.19 10.54 -3.15
CA ILE A 825 2.05 9.59 -2.05
C ILE A 825 2.79 10.12 -0.83
N ARG A 826 4.07 10.53 -0.99
CA ARG A 826 4.94 11.00 0.09
C ARG A 826 6.22 11.65 -0.42
N SER A 827 6.99 12.25 0.50
CA SER A 827 8.41 12.53 0.30
C SER A 827 9.27 11.34 0.73
N PHE A 828 10.32 11.04 -0.03
CA PHE A 828 11.22 9.92 0.23
C PHE A 828 12.48 10.34 0.99
N VAL A 829 13.17 11.38 0.54
CA VAL A 829 14.36 11.92 1.20
C VAL A 829 13.99 13.18 1.94
N GLN A 830 14.11 13.16 3.26
CA GLN A 830 13.90 14.31 4.14
C GLN A 830 15.21 14.72 4.82
N GLY A 831 15.33 15.98 5.16
CA GLY A 831 16.25 16.42 6.18
C GLY A 831 17.40 17.34 5.76
N VAL A 832 17.73 18.19 6.73
CA VAL A 832 18.78 19.23 6.71
C VAL A 832 20.18 18.60 6.78
N ASP A 833 20.27 17.34 7.23
CA ASP A 833 21.55 16.71 7.62
C ASP A 833 22.21 15.91 6.49
N SER A 834 21.54 15.74 5.34
CA SER A 834 22.09 14.95 4.23
C SER A 834 23.22 15.65 3.44
N GLY A 835 23.41 16.97 3.62
CA GLY A 835 24.34 17.76 2.81
C GLY A 835 23.99 17.79 1.32
N LEU A 836 22.77 17.40 0.95
CA LEU A 836 22.27 17.42 -0.41
C LEU A 836 21.50 18.73 -0.65
N GLU A 837 22.11 19.62 -1.40
CA GLU A 837 21.46 20.81 -1.89
C GLU A 837 21.18 20.62 -3.39
N PHE A 838 19.96 20.81 -3.89
CA PHE A 838 19.58 20.63 -5.30
C PHE A 838 19.73 19.17 -5.83
N ALA A 839 18.82 18.28 -5.42
CA ALA A 839 18.77 16.90 -5.91
C ALA A 839 18.48 16.86 -7.42
N THR A 840 19.33 16.14 -8.18
CA THR A 840 19.21 16.05 -9.64
C THR A 840 18.85 14.63 -10.07
N GLY A 841 19.69 13.96 -10.87
CA GLY A 841 19.48 12.58 -11.27
C GLY A 841 19.78 11.60 -10.14
N PHE A 842 19.08 10.52 -10.14
CA PHE A 842 19.22 9.42 -9.18
C PHE A 842 18.89 8.10 -9.88
N ASP A 843 19.36 7.00 -9.29
CA ASP A 843 19.02 5.65 -9.73
C ASP A 843 19.09 4.67 -8.57
N PHE A 844 18.41 3.55 -8.71
CA PHE A 844 18.28 2.51 -7.68
C PHE A 844 19.34 1.44 -7.87
N LEU A 845 19.90 0.95 -6.76
CA LEU A 845 20.70 -0.26 -6.81
C LEU A 845 19.83 -1.46 -7.22
N PRO A 846 20.36 -2.41 -8.01
CA PRO A 846 19.56 -3.54 -8.44
C PRO A 846 19.22 -4.44 -7.25
N THR A 847 18.01 -4.94 -7.26
CA THR A 847 17.54 -5.98 -6.34
C THR A 847 17.82 -7.39 -6.87
N THR A 848 18.26 -7.52 -8.11
CA THR A 848 18.51 -8.80 -8.81
C THR A 848 19.62 -9.60 -8.17
N GLY A 849 19.35 -10.88 -7.86
CA GLY A 849 20.28 -11.83 -7.25
C GLY A 849 20.12 -11.99 -5.75
N VAL A 850 19.34 -11.11 -5.11
CA VAL A 850 18.99 -11.18 -3.70
C VAL A 850 17.49 -10.94 -3.52
N ASP A 851 16.90 -10.06 -4.31
CA ASP A 851 15.49 -9.74 -4.39
C ASP A 851 15.15 -9.34 -5.84
N CYS A 852 14.99 -10.32 -6.66
CA CYS A 852 14.83 -10.13 -8.11
C CYS A 852 13.42 -9.68 -8.52
N ASN A 853 12.40 -10.05 -7.73
CA ASN A 853 11.02 -9.67 -7.95
C ASN A 853 10.67 -8.31 -7.33
N ARG A 854 11.62 -7.74 -6.56
CA ARG A 854 11.59 -6.39 -5.97
C ARG A 854 10.50 -6.18 -4.94
N ASN A 855 10.24 -7.21 -4.12
CA ASN A 855 9.24 -7.15 -3.06
C ASN A 855 9.82 -6.81 -1.68
N LEU A 856 11.13 -6.54 -1.60
CA LEU A 856 11.90 -6.29 -0.37
C LEU A 856 11.97 -7.52 0.56
N VAL A 857 11.82 -8.71 0.01
CA VAL A 857 12.07 -9.99 0.66
C VAL A 857 13.19 -10.68 -0.13
N PRO A 858 14.19 -11.27 0.52
CA PRO A 858 15.22 -12.04 -0.20
C PRO A 858 14.60 -13.14 -1.06
N ASP A 859 15.13 -13.35 -2.27
CA ASP A 859 14.70 -14.43 -3.18
C ASP A 859 14.68 -15.80 -2.50
N SER A 860 15.67 -16.07 -1.65
CA SER A 860 15.75 -17.31 -0.87
C SER A 860 14.56 -17.45 0.10
N CYS A 861 14.12 -16.35 0.66
CA CYS A 861 12.95 -16.28 1.54
C CYS A 861 11.65 -16.47 0.78
N ASP A 862 11.51 -15.84 -0.38
CA ASP A 862 10.34 -16.03 -1.24
C ASP A 862 10.17 -17.50 -1.63
N ILE A 863 11.27 -18.16 -1.98
CA ILE A 863 11.28 -19.59 -2.28
C ILE A 863 10.95 -20.42 -1.04
N ALA A 864 11.59 -20.12 0.11
CA ALA A 864 11.38 -20.86 1.35
C ALA A 864 9.95 -20.72 1.88
N ARG A 865 9.34 -19.53 1.76
CA ARG A 865 7.95 -19.25 2.13
C ARG A 865 6.95 -19.73 1.07
N GLY A 866 7.43 -20.08 -0.14
CA GLY A 866 6.60 -20.50 -1.26
C GLY A 866 5.79 -19.35 -1.87
N THR A 867 6.22 -18.11 -1.64
CA THR A 867 5.67 -16.91 -2.30
C THR A 867 6.18 -16.82 -3.74
N SER A 868 7.33 -17.44 -4.02
CA SER A 868 7.88 -17.64 -5.35
C SER A 868 8.21 -19.11 -5.61
N LEU A 869 8.13 -19.54 -6.86
CA LEU A 869 8.50 -20.87 -7.27
C LEU A 869 9.98 -20.93 -7.67
N ASP A 870 10.62 -22.05 -7.46
CA ASP A 870 11.95 -22.41 -7.96
C ASP A 870 11.91 -23.85 -8.44
N ASP A 871 11.30 -24.05 -9.60
CA ASP A 871 11.07 -25.40 -10.19
C ASP A 871 12.38 -26.15 -10.47
N ASN A 872 13.47 -25.42 -10.72
CA ASN A 872 14.77 -26.01 -11.02
C ASN A 872 15.69 -26.15 -9.81
N ASN A 873 15.31 -25.61 -8.66
CA ASN A 873 16.04 -25.61 -7.37
C ASN A 873 17.44 -24.99 -7.48
N ASN A 874 17.59 -23.88 -8.17
CA ASN A 874 18.85 -23.16 -8.28
C ASN A 874 18.97 -21.98 -7.30
N GLY A 875 17.90 -21.70 -6.51
CA GLY A 875 17.85 -20.62 -5.53
C GLY A 875 17.47 -19.26 -6.11
N VAL A 876 16.97 -19.22 -7.34
CA VAL A 876 16.44 -18.02 -8.00
C VAL A 876 14.98 -18.27 -8.31
N PRO A 877 14.06 -17.38 -7.93
CA PRO A 877 12.65 -17.47 -8.29
C PRO A 877 12.43 -17.63 -9.80
N ASP A 878 11.52 -18.51 -10.21
CA ASP A 878 11.22 -18.78 -11.62
C ASP A 878 10.86 -17.51 -12.40
N GLU A 879 10.17 -16.56 -11.76
CA GLU A 879 9.83 -15.25 -12.35
C GLU A 879 11.04 -14.36 -12.61
N CYS A 880 12.17 -14.66 -11.97
CA CYS A 880 13.43 -13.94 -12.09
C CYS A 880 14.39 -14.59 -13.07
N GLU A 881 14.12 -15.81 -13.45
CA GLU A 881 14.88 -16.54 -14.45
C GLU A 881 14.47 -16.11 -15.86
N GLY A 882 14.97 -15.00 -16.29
CA GLY A 882 14.82 -14.49 -17.64
C GLY A 882 14.08 -13.18 -17.75
N GLY A 883 14.78 -12.10 -17.59
CA GLY A 883 14.42 -10.78 -18.12
C GLY A 883 14.51 -10.78 -19.65
N GLY A 884 13.74 -11.66 -20.29
CA GLY A 884 13.46 -11.65 -21.71
C GLY A 884 11.99 -12.00 -21.87
N GLU A 885 11.28 -11.30 -22.77
CA GLU A 885 9.99 -11.77 -23.28
C GLU A 885 10.03 -13.30 -23.38
N PRO A 886 9.03 -14.06 -22.89
CA PRO A 886 9.04 -15.50 -22.98
C PRO A 886 9.37 -15.86 -24.42
N CYS A 887 10.50 -16.55 -24.61
CA CYS A 887 10.94 -16.92 -25.93
C CYS A 887 9.85 -17.78 -26.55
N ILE A 888 9.07 -17.19 -27.47
CA ILE A 888 7.93 -17.85 -28.10
C ILE A 888 8.28 -19.14 -28.86
N ALA A 889 9.58 -19.46 -28.94
CA ALA A 889 10.10 -20.68 -29.53
C ALA A 889 10.59 -21.71 -28.50
N ASP A 890 10.56 -21.38 -27.22
CA ASP A 890 10.99 -22.24 -26.11
C ASP A 890 9.77 -22.99 -25.54
N PHE A 891 9.55 -24.19 -26.03
CA PHE A 891 8.38 -25.02 -25.76
C PHE A 891 8.68 -26.19 -24.83
N SER A 892 9.94 -26.40 -24.49
CA SER A 892 10.34 -27.53 -23.67
C SER A 892 11.32 -27.16 -22.55
N LYS A 893 11.32 -27.92 -21.48
CA LYS A 893 12.32 -27.73 -20.39
C LYS A 893 13.65 -28.42 -20.77
N PRO A 894 14.82 -27.83 -20.38
CA PRO A 894 14.97 -26.62 -19.58
C PRO A 894 14.74 -25.35 -20.41
N PHE A 895 13.94 -24.42 -19.87
CA PHE A 895 13.67 -23.16 -20.55
C PHE A 895 14.95 -22.30 -20.68
N GLY A 896 15.03 -21.50 -21.73
CA GLY A 896 16.21 -20.69 -22.06
C GLY A 896 17.23 -21.39 -22.98
N VAL A 897 17.02 -22.67 -23.33
CA VAL A 897 17.89 -23.42 -24.25
C VAL A 897 17.10 -23.93 -25.43
N LEU A 898 17.18 -23.26 -26.56
CA LEU A 898 16.51 -23.72 -27.77
C LEU A 898 17.19 -24.95 -28.36
N ASP A 899 16.47 -26.06 -28.38
CA ASP A 899 16.96 -27.33 -28.92
C ASP A 899 15.88 -28.08 -29.71
N PHE A 900 16.20 -29.33 -30.07
CA PHE A 900 15.28 -30.17 -30.85
C PHE A 900 13.96 -30.46 -30.09
N PHE A 901 13.98 -30.45 -28.76
CA PHE A 901 12.80 -30.77 -27.97
C PHE A 901 11.76 -29.63 -28.04
N ASP A 902 12.16 -28.37 -28.22
CA ASP A 902 11.25 -27.24 -28.44
C ASP A 902 10.51 -27.37 -29.77
N VAL A 903 11.24 -27.73 -30.84
CA VAL A 903 10.61 -27.99 -32.13
C VAL A 903 9.58 -29.13 -32.00
N SER A 904 9.94 -30.17 -31.24
CA SER A 904 9.06 -31.32 -31.03
C SER A 904 7.83 -30.99 -30.21
N ALA A 905 8.00 -30.19 -29.16
CA ALA A 905 6.93 -29.72 -28.27
C ALA A 905 5.98 -28.77 -28.99
N PHE A 906 6.53 -27.78 -29.75
CA PHE A 906 5.72 -26.91 -30.58
C PHE A 906 4.88 -27.70 -31.62
N LEU A 907 5.48 -28.63 -32.32
CA LEU A 907 4.76 -29.43 -33.33
C LEU A 907 3.70 -30.33 -32.69
N ALA A 908 3.92 -30.78 -31.47
CA ALA A 908 2.91 -31.52 -30.70
C ALA A 908 1.72 -30.61 -30.35
N ALA A 909 1.97 -29.44 -29.74
CA ALA A 909 0.97 -28.45 -29.42
C ALA A 909 0.21 -27.95 -30.67
N PHE A 910 0.92 -27.68 -31.76
CA PHE A 910 0.34 -27.28 -33.03
C PHE A 910 -0.60 -28.35 -33.59
N SER A 911 -0.16 -29.62 -33.58
CA SER A 911 -0.98 -30.74 -34.07
C SER A 911 -2.19 -31.01 -33.15
N ALA A 912 -2.10 -30.70 -31.87
CA ALA A 912 -3.19 -30.80 -30.91
C ALA A 912 -4.13 -29.57 -30.95
N GLN A 913 -3.78 -28.54 -31.72
CA GLN A 913 -4.47 -27.24 -31.77
C GLN A 913 -4.57 -26.56 -30.38
N GLU A 914 -3.51 -26.64 -29.60
CA GLU A 914 -3.39 -25.96 -28.33
C GLU A 914 -3.09 -24.48 -28.52
N ASN A 915 -3.74 -23.61 -27.76
CA ASN A 915 -3.60 -22.15 -27.88
C ASN A 915 -2.15 -21.67 -27.82
N ALA A 916 -1.28 -22.40 -27.11
CA ALA A 916 0.14 -22.09 -27.02
C ALA A 916 0.87 -22.12 -28.38
N ALA A 917 0.32 -22.81 -29.37
CA ALA A 917 0.89 -22.88 -30.70
C ALA A 917 0.22 -21.95 -31.73
N ASP A 918 -0.77 -21.15 -31.32
CA ASP A 918 -1.32 -20.02 -32.10
C ASP A 918 -0.45 -18.78 -31.81
N LEU A 919 0.69 -18.74 -32.46
CA LEU A 919 1.72 -17.73 -32.16
C LEU A 919 1.47 -16.39 -32.82
N ASN A 920 0.56 -16.32 -33.78
CA ASN A 920 0.15 -15.06 -34.38
C ASN A 920 -1.16 -14.52 -33.78
N GLY A 921 -1.86 -15.31 -32.92
CA GLY A 921 -3.04 -14.92 -32.16
C GLY A 921 -4.32 -14.76 -33.02
N ASP A 922 -4.37 -15.35 -34.24
CA ASP A 922 -5.53 -15.21 -35.13
C ASP A 922 -6.59 -16.32 -34.95
N GLY A 923 -6.32 -17.29 -34.06
CA GLY A 923 -7.19 -18.43 -33.76
C GLY A 923 -7.20 -19.52 -34.86
N VAL A 924 -6.28 -19.46 -35.83
CA VAL A 924 -6.16 -20.44 -36.93
C VAL A 924 -4.79 -21.07 -36.92
N PHE A 925 -4.70 -22.37 -36.67
CA PHE A 925 -3.42 -23.10 -36.63
C PHE A 925 -2.96 -23.40 -38.06
N ASP A 926 -2.10 -22.53 -38.60
CA ASP A 926 -1.66 -22.66 -39.99
C ASP A 926 -0.16 -22.39 -40.22
N PHE A 927 0.24 -22.17 -41.45
CA PHE A 927 1.63 -21.94 -41.82
C PHE A 927 2.22 -20.68 -41.18
N PHE A 928 1.41 -19.70 -40.84
CA PHE A 928 1.90 -18.43 -40.26
C PHE A 928 2.39 -18.61 -38.82
N ASP A 929 1.76 -19.49 -38.04
CA ASP A 929 2.24 -19.85 -36.70
C ASP A 929 3.58 -20.56 -36.74
N LEU A 930 3.68 -21.54 -37.64
CA LEU A 930 4.94 -22.23 -37.90
C LEU A 930 6.04 -21.26 -38.33
N GLN A 931 5.70 -20.25 -39.15
CA GLN A 931 6.67 -19.22 -39.55
C GLN A 931 7.11 -18.34 -38.39
N VAL A 932 6.19 -17.94 -37.52
CA VAL A 932 6.53 -17.18 -36.29
C VAL A 932 7.44 -18.00 -35.42
N PHE A 933 7.12 -19.27 -35.15
CA PHE A 933 7.98 -20.18 -34.37
C PHE A 933 9.38 -20.31 -34.97
N LEU A 934 9.47 -20.61 -36.27
CA LEU A 934 10.77 -20.81 -36.95
C LEU A 934 11.62 -19.53 -36.97
N ASN A 935 11.01 -18.36 -37.10
CA ASN A 935 11.72 -17.10 -37.07
C ASN A 935 12.28 -16.85 -35.67
N ALA A 936 11.47 -17.06 -34.61
CA ALA A 936 11.89 -16.91 -33.23
C ALA A 936 12.97 -17.94 -32.86
N PHE A 937 12.80 -19.20 -33.24
CA PHE A 937 13.79 -20.26 -33.02
C PHE A 937 15.13 -19.96 -33.71
N ALA A 938 15.10 -19.41 -34.93
CA ALA A 938 16.31 -19.05 -35.67
C ALA A 938 16.99 -17.75 -35.15
N ALA A 939 16.21 -16.85 -34.51
CA ALA A 939 16.75 -15.65 -33.88
C ALA A 939 17.45 -15.96 -32.58
N GLY A 940 17.12 -17.09 -31.96
CA GLY A 940 17.56 -17.42 -30.59
C GLY A 940 16.65 -16.77 -29.56
N CYS A 941 16.60 -17.31 -28.35
CA CYS A 941 16.05 -16.62 -27.20
C CYS A 941 17.00 -15.48 -26.81
N PRO A 942 16.46 -14.28 -26.45
CA PRO A 942 17.28 -13.16 -26.02
C PRO A 942 18.08 -13.49 -24.75
#